data_fb739a7054ad67ec597c93f2e372be83
#
_entry.id   fb739a7054ad67ec597c93f2e372be83
#
_cell.length_a   1.000
_cell.length_b   1.000
_cell.length_c   1.000
_cell.angle_alpha   90.00
_cell.angle_beta   90.00
_cell.angle_gamma   90.00
#
_symmetry.space_group_name_H-M   'P 1'
#
loop_
_entity.id
_entity.type
_entity.pdbx_description
1 polymer ?
#
loop_
_entity_poly.entity_id
_entity_poly.type
_entity_poly.pdbx_seq_one_letter_code
_entity_poly.pdbx_strand_id
1 'polypeptide(L)'
;MILRKWEVRPLDKERAAAFAQTYGVPFFLAMLMNIRGLDDAAHLREFLGEGEPLSDPFLLKDMDKAAARITRAVDNMEKIAVYGDYDADGVTSTAMLYSYLETRGADVIFYIPQREGEGYGMNMGAVEYLKEQGVSLIVTVDNGISSVQEVARANELGIDVVVTDHHRPQEILPDAVAVVDAYRPDDTSPYKHFSGVGIAFKLLMALEDGAGDVEDLLEAYSDLAAIGTIGDIVPLTGENRTLIRAGLERLSQSDRPGVQALLENAGIAGKALTSTNVAFTLVPRINATGRMGAPERAVRLLISGYEEEAEVLSEEICADNEERRRVEAEIAEAAFADIEAKGYMKERVVVVDGENWHHGVIGIVASRVTERCGKPCMIISRGETEAKGSGRSIEGFSLFEAICACSDLLIKFGGHPMAAGITLKPENIEAFRKRINRYAAEHFPQMPTQTVTLDCKLNPAALSVSMAQSLTQLEPFGNGNPQPVFGLFNMELSNVTPVGGGGHLRLTLEKNGAVITAMRFNTKPEELPYHIGDKIDLAVQLEAREFRGQPSLTVIVRDMKFAAFNTEKNIASLASFEKWQRGEVLSAEDKNRLYPDRACLAAIYRALRTVNGKETDQVRFVSQFGKDMTLGLFKTALLVFEERGLVHSEIADDTFTATLIETSGKTDITRSPVLLALQ
;
A
#
# COMPACT_ATOMS: atom_id res chain seq x y z
N MET A 1 -11.15 -16.97 -4.41
CA MET A 1 -11.89 -15.68 -4.25
C MET A 1 -11.51 -14.99 -2.97
N ILE A 2 -11.26 -13.67 -2.98
CA ILE A 2 -11.01 -12.88 -1.78
C ILE A 2 -12.35 -12.33 -1.29
N LEU A 3 -12.79 -12.78 -0.13
CA LEU A 3 -13.95 -12.20 0.54
C LEU A 3 -13.49 -10.97 1.33
N ARG A 4 -13.89 -9.77 0.92
CA ARG A 4 -13.60 -8.52 1.63
C ARG A 4 -14.84 -8.06 2.39
N LYS A 5 -14.66 -7.74 3.67
CA LYS A 5 -15.71 -7.14 4.49
C LYS A 5 -15.89 -5.67 4.07
N TRP A 6 -17.13 -5.21 3.97
CA TRP A 6 -17.40 -3.80 3.70
C TRP A 6 -17.98 -3.14 4.92
N GLU A 7 -17.33 -2.08 5.37
CA GLU A 7 -17.79 -1.27 6.48
C GLU A 7 -18.13 0.14 6.00
N VAL A 8 -19.33 0.61 6.30
CA VAL A 8 -19.76 1.98 6.01
C VAL A 8 -19.58 2.80 7.27
N ARG A 9 -18.82 3.87 7.17
CA ARG A 9 -18.59 4.78 8.31
C ARG A 9 -19.91 5.42 8.75
N PRO A 10 -20.09 5.66 10.06
CA PRO A 10 -21.25 6.37 10.58
C PRO A 10 -21.24 7.85 10.11
N LEU A 11 -22.41 8.41 9.88
CA LEU A 11 -22.61 9.81 9.52
C LEU A 11 -23.57 10.45 10.51
N ASP A 12 -23.12 11.53 11.18
CA ASP A 12 -23.98 12.42 11.93
C ASP A 12 -24.46 13.58 11.01
N LYS A 13 -25.66 13.41 10.46
CA LYS A 13 -26.23 14.38 9.50
C LYS A 13 -26.52 15.75 10.11
N GLU A 14 -26.91 15.80 11.36
CA GLU A 14 -27.24 17.06 12.05
C GLU A 14 -25.95 17.86 12.29
N ARG A 15 -24.90 17.20 12.79
CA ARG A 15 -23.60 17.80 12.98
C ARG A 15 -22.97 18.24 11.67
N ALA A 16 -23.04 17.42 10.61
CA ALA A 16 -22.56 17.79 9.27
C ALA A 16 -23.31 19.00 8.70
N ALA A 17 -24.64 19.09 8.90
CA ALA A 17 -25.42 20.24 8.45
C ALA A 17 -25.08 21.52 9.25
N ALA A 18 -24.92 21.40 10.56
CA ALA A 18 -24.49 22.52 11.42
C ALA A 18 -23.09 23.03 11.01
N PHE A 19 -22.14 22.12 10.75
CA PHE A 19 -20.81 22.47 10.27
C PHE A 19 -20.87 23.19 8.91
N ALA A 20 -21.64 22.65 7.94
CA ALA A 20 -21.86 23.28 6.65
C ALA A 20 -22.39 24.69 6.76
N GLN A 21 -23.39 24.92 7.62
CA GLN A 21 -24.00 26.22 7.84
C GLN A 21 -23.05 27.21 8.55
N THR A 22 -22.31 26.75 9.55
CA THR A 22 -21.41 27.60 10.37
C THR A 22 -20.25 28.14 9.53
N TYR A 23 -19.69 27.29 8.69
CA TYR A 23 -18.46 27.60 7.96
C TYR A 23 -18.66 27.85 6.45
N GLY A 24 -19.88 27.79 5.94
CA GLY A 24 -20.16 28.01 4.52
C GLY A 24 -19.63 26.89 3.61
N VAL A 25 -19.38 25.71 4.15
CA VAL A 25 -18.83 24.55 3.39
C VAL A 25 -19.98 23.83 2.67
N PRO A 26 -19.81 23.40 1.40
CA PRO A 26 -20.79 22.58 0.72
C PRO A 26 -21.16 21.33 1.55
N PHE A 27 -22.45 21.01 1.66
CA PHE A 27 -22.93 19.92 2.53
C PHE A 27 -22.25 18.58 2.27
N PHE A 28 -21.94 18.27 1.01
CA PHE A 28 -21.24 17.03 0.65
C PHE A 28 -19.83 16.96 1.27
N LEU A 29 -19.06 18.06 1.24
CA LEU A 29 -17.75 18.13 1.90
C LEU A 29 -17.88 18.08 3.43
N ALA A 30 -18.83 18.84 3.98
CA ALA A 30 -19.12 18.83 5.43
C ALA A 30 -19.47 17.42 5.92
N MET A 31 -20.25 16.67 5.14
CA MET A 31 -20.58 15.27 5.41
C MET A 31 -19.32 14.39 5.43
N LEU A 32 -18.43 14.52 4.44
CA LEU A 32 -17.17 13.75 4.40
C LEU A 32 -16.23 14.11 5.55
N MET A 33 -16.12 15.39 5.89
CA MET A 33 -15.30 15.85 7.02
C MET A 33 -15.85 15.29 8.33
N ASN A 34 -17.18 15.33 8.56
CA ASN A 34 -17.82 14.73 9.73
C ASN A 34 -17.55 13.21 9.82
N ILE A 35 -17.75 12.47 8.73
CA ILE A 35 -17.49 11.03 8.65
C ILE A 35 -16.05 10.67 9.02
N ARG A 36 -15.09 11.57 8.73
CA ARG A 36 -13.67 11.40 9.00
C ARG A 36 -13.21 11.99 10.33
N GLY A 37 -14.12 12.63 11.09
CA GLY A 37 -13.80 13.30 12.35
C GLY A 37 -13.01 14.60 12.17
N LEU A 38 -13.13 15.25 11.01
CA LEU A 38 -12.41 16.47 10.60
C LEU A 38 -13.32 17.72 10.67
N ASP A 39 -14.39 17.70 11.44
CA ASP A 39 -15.45 18.71 11.44
C ASP A 39 -15.32 19.73 12.58
N ASP A 40 -14.14 20.32 12.72
CA ASP A 40 -13.87 21.46 13.59
C ASP A 40 -13.09 22.58 12.88
N ALA A 41 -12.85 23.70 13.56
CA ALA A 41 -12.20 24.87 12.98
C ALA A 41 -10.73 24.64 12.65
N ALA A 42 -10.03 23.76 13.36
CA ALA A 42 -8.63 23.43 13.10
C ALA A 42 -8.49 22.62 11.81
N HIS A 43 -9.26 21.52 11.71
CA HIS A 43 -9.28 20.69 10.49
C HIS A 43 -9.83 21.45 9.27
N LEU A 44 -10.78 22.41 9.48
CA LEU A 44 -11.22 23.26 8.38
C LEU A 44 -10.06 24.07 7.79
N ARG A 45 -9.22 24.68 8.64
CA ARG A 45 -8.04 25.43 8.18
C ARG A 45 -7.03 24.50 7.51
N GLU A 46 -6.75 23.34 8.12
CA GLU A 46 -5.81 22.36 7.57
C GLU A 46 -6.22 21.85 6.19
N PHE A 47 -7.48 21.43 6.02
CA PHE A 47 -7.93 20.73 4.81
C PHE A 47 -8.47 21.64 3.72
N LEU A 48 -9.21 22.70 4.08
CA LEU A 48 -9.88 23.61 3.13
C LEU A 48 -9.31 25.04 3.14
N GLY A 49 -8.46 25.35 4.10
CA GLY A 49 -7.82 26.66 4.24
C GLY A 49 -6.37 26.67 3.76
N GLU A 50 -5.56 27.53 4.39
CA GLU A 50 -4.14 27.74 4.06
C GLU A 50 -3.23 26.59 4.51
N GLY A 51 -3.75 25.65 5.27
CA GLY A 51 -2.98 24.55 5.89
C GLY A 51 -2.48 24.90 7.30
N GLU A 52 -1.70 24.01 7.89
CA GLU A 52 -0.97 24.30 9.12
C GLU A 52 0.34 25.02 8.80
N PRO A 53 0.69 26.09 9.52
CA PRO A 53 1.99 26.74 9.33
C PRO A 53 3.11 25.77 9.73
N LEU A 54 4.24 25.87 9.07
CA LEU A 54 5.44 25.14 9.48
C LEU A 54 5.91 25.68 10.83
N SER A 55 6.09 24.79 11.79
CA SER A 55 6.54 25.15 13.13
C SER A 55 7.99 25.60 13.14
N ASP A 56 8.41 26.29 14.20
CA ASP A 56 9.81 26.65 14.43
C ASP A 56 10.69 25.40 14.40
N PRO A 57 11.71 25.34 13.52
CA PRO A 57 12.59 24.18 13.41
C PRO A 57 13.35 23.87 14.71
N PHE A 58 13.63 24.87 15.55
CA PHE A 58 14.33 24.70 16.81
C PHE A 58 13.51 24.00 17.91
N LEU A 59 12.24 23.69 17.65
CA LEU A 59 11.45 22.81 18.50
C LEU A 59 11.88 21.33 18.37
N LEU A 60 12.50 20.96 17.26
CA LEU A 60 13.13 19.65 17.10
C LEU A 60 14.41 19.57 17.93
N LYS A 61 14.53 18.50 18.71
CA LYS A 61 15.67 18.30 19.61
C LYS A 61 16.99 18.28 18.88
N ASP A 62 18.02 18.96 19.38
CA ASP A 62 19.37 19.11 18.85
C ASP A 62 19.45 19.84 17.47
N MET A 63 18.36 20.41 16.97
CA MET A 63 18.37 21.18 15.71
C MET A 63 19.31 22.41 15.79
N ASP A 64 19.37 23.04 16.93
CA ASP A 64 20.28 24.16 17.22
C ASP A 64 21.77 23.75 17.10
N LYS A 65 22.11 22.57 17.63
CA LYS A 65 23.47 22.02 17.54
C LYS A 65 23.80 21.58 16.10
N ALA A 66 22.84 21.00 15.39
CA ALA A 66 22.98 20.60 14.00
C ALA A 66 23.27 21.83 13.11
N ALA A 67 22.45 22.86 13.19
CA ALA A 67 22.61 24.09 12.45
C ALA A 67 23.97 24.77 12.79
N ALA A 68 24.31 24.92 14.07
CA ALA A 68 25.57 25.51 14.50
C ALA A 68 26.80 24.74 13.98
N ARG A 69 26.76 23.39 14.00
CA ARG A 69 27.88 22.56 13.51
C ARG A 69 28.07 22.67 12.00
N ILE A 70 26.96 22.66 11.24
CA ILE A 70 26.98 22.78 9.78
C ILE A 70 27.45 24.18 9.38
N THR A 71 26.90 25.24 9.98
CA THR A 71 27.34 26.63 9.72
C THR A 71 28.84 26.78 9.98
N ARG A 72 29.36 26.26 11.11
CA ARG A 72 30.80 26.27 11.39
C ARG A 72 31.62 25.55 10.32
N ALA A 73 31.11 24.43 9.78
CA ALA A 73 31.82 23.72 8.71
C ALA A 73 31.87 24.53 7.41
N VAL A 74 30.78 25.18 7.04
CA VAL A 74 30.72 26.07 5.87
C VAL A 74 31.69 27.25 6.05
N ASP A 75 31.65 27.94 7.20
CA ASP A 75 32.49 29.08 7.49
C ASP A 75 33.99 28.73 7.47
N ASN A 76 34.35 27.54 7.89
CA ASN A 76 35.75 27.06 7.94
C ASN A 76 36.19 26.33 6.66
N MET A 77 35.34 26.24 5.63
CA MET A 77 35.59 25.48 4.40
C MET A 77 35.95 24.00 4.69
N GLU A 78 35.32 23.40 5.71
CA GLU A 78 35.45 22.00 6.01
C GLU A 78 34.70 21.17 4.96
N LYS A 79 35.27 20.01 4.57
CA LYS A 79 34.60 19.15 3.60
C LYS A 79 33.43 18.41 4.24
N ILE A 80 32.24 18.58 3.70
CA ILE A 80 30.97 18.01 4.19
C ILE A 80 30.55 16.87 3.27
N ALA A 81 30.12 15.74 3.84
CA ALA A 81 29.43 14.69 3.12
C ALA A 81 27.96 14.65 3.53
N VAL A 82 27.04 14.78 2.58
CA VAL A 82 25.62 14.48 2.76
C VAL A 82 25.44 12.99 2.51
N TYR A 83 25.09 12.23 3.56
CA TYR A 83 24.94 10.78 3.52
C TYR A 83 23.45 10.44 3.50
N GLY A 84 22.93 10.01 2.36
CA GLY A 84 21.51 9.71 2.18
C GLY A 84 21.18 8.22 2.18
N ASP A 85 19.95 7.90 1.75
CA ASP A 85 19.50 6.55 1.42
C ASP A 85 19.10 6.44 -0.06
N TYR A 86 18.92 5.22 -0.54
CA TYR A 86 18.72 4.87 -1.96
C TYR A 86 17.27 4.98 -2.45
N ASP A 87 16.30 5.28 -1.60
CA ASP A 87 14.91 5.47 -2.01
C ASP A 87 14.59 6.94 -2.32
N ALA A 88 13.33 7.21 -2.69
CA ALA A 88 12.93 8.54 -3.11
C ALA A 88 13.04 9.59 -1.99
N ASP A 89 12.84 9.22 -0.73
CA ASP A 89 12.99 10.13 0.40
C ASP A 89 14.46 10.46 0.65
N GLY A 90 15.33 9.45 0.75
CA GLY A 90 16.76 9.64 0.91
C GLY A 90 17.41 10.39 -0.26
N VAL A 91 17.01 10.07 -1.50
CA VAL A 91 17.49 10.75 -2.72
C VAL A 91 17.10 12.21 -2.72
N THR A 92 15.82 12.54 -2.44
CA THR A 92 15.36 13.95 -2.45
C THR A 92 15.90 14.75 -1.28
N SER A 93 16.04 14.11 -0.09
CA SER A 93 16.71 14.70 1.06
C SER A 93 18.16 15.07 0.76
N THR A 94 18.87 14.15 0.11
CA THR A 94 20.27 14.36 -0.30
C THR A 94 20.38 15.48 -1.32
N ALA A 95 19.55 15.46 -2.36
CA ALA A 95 19.54 16.50 -3.39
C ALA A 95 19.22 17.87 -2.82
N MET A 96 18.27 17.93 -1.88
CA MET A 96 17.88 19.19 -1.22
C MET A 96 19.02 19.78 -0.40
N LEU A 97 19.58 19.01 0.53
CA LEU A 97 20.64 19.50 1.42
C LEU A 97 21.93 19.78 0.64
N TYR A 98 22.29 18.92 -0.33
CA TYR A 98 23.46 19.14 -1.19
C TYR A 98 23.34 20.46 -1.96
N SER A 99 22.24 20.67 -2.66
CA SER A 99 22.01 21.92 -3.44
C SER A 99 22.03 23.16 -2.58
N TYR A 100 21.44 23.08 -1.37
CA TYR A 100 21.48 24.19 -0.42
C TYR A 100 22.90 24.52 0.03
N LEU A 101 23.67 23.52 0.43
CA LEU A 101 25.07 23.73 0.88
C LEU A 101 25.96 24.21 -0.26
N GLU A 102 25.79 23.71 -1.46
CA GLU A 102 26.50 24.14 -2.66
C GLU A 102 26.24 25.65 -2.96
N THR A 103 24.99 26.09 -2.87
CA THR A 103 24.64 27.51 -3.06
C THR A 103 25.24 28.40 -1.98
N ARG A 104 25.54 27.87 -0.81
CA ARG A 104 26.25 28.57 0.28
C ARG A 104 27.79 28.54 0.13
N GLY A 105 28.30 27.91 -0.94
CA GLY A 105 29.72 27.80 -1.24
C GLY A 105 30.46 26.77 -0.39
N ALA A 106 29.78 25.82 0.20
CA ALA A 106 30.41 24.74 0.97
C ALA A 106 31.23 23.78 0.06
N ASP A 107 32.31 23.22 0.58
CA ASP A 107 32.96 22.04 -0.02
C ASP A 107 32.14 20.80 0.34
N VAL A 108 31.19 20.44 -0.53
CA VAL A 108 30.21 19.38 -0.25
C VAL A 108 30.26 18.27 -1.29
N ILE A 109 30.17 17.04 -0.80
CA ILE A 109 29.94 15.82 -1.60
C ILE A 109 28.73 15.09 -1.07
N PHE A 110 28.20 14.16 -1.85
CA PHE A 110 27.15 13.25 -1.35
C PHE A 110 27.58 11.79 -1.45
N TYR A 111 26.95 10.95 -0.65
CA TYR A 111 27.12 9.50 -0.67
C TYR A 111 25.77 8.81 -0.50
N ILE A 112 25.49 7.83 -1.37
CA ILE A 112 24.29 6.98 -1.29
C ILE A 112 24.78 5.53 -1.22
N PRO A 113 24.41 4.75 -0.19
CA PRO A 113 24.82 3.36 -0.07
C PRO A 113 24.17 2.49 -1.16
N GLN A 114 24.90 1.47 -1.61
CA GLN A 114 24.36 0.48 -2.54
C GLN A 114 23.44 -0.49 -1.78
N ARG A 115 22.21 -0.68 -2.24
CA ARG A 115 21.26 -1.59 -1.62
C ARG A 115 21.77 -3.02 -1.53
N GLU A 116 22.50 -3.49 -2.56
CA GLU A 116 23.16 -4.78 -2.58
C GLU A 116 24.64 -4.62 -2.18
N GLY A 117 25.03 -5.28 -1.12
CA GLY A 117 26.40 -5.23 -0.59
C GLY A 117 26.53 -4.38 0.67
N GLU A 118 26.03 -3.14 0.67
CA GLU A 118 26.16 -2.21 1.79
C GLU A 118 24.92 -2.22 2.69
N GLY A 119 23.72 -2.37 2.12
CA GLY A 119 22.46 -2.42 2.86
C GLY A 119 21.85 -1.04 3.09
N TYR A 120 21.05 -0.91 4.14
CA TYR A 120 20.38 0.33 4.54
C TYR A 120 21.20 1.08 5.59
N GLY A 121 21.26 2.42 5.45
CA GLY A 121 21.87 3.33 6.40
C GLY A 121 23.41 3.39 6.31
N MET A 122 24.05 3.95 7.33
CA MET A 122 25.51 4.06 7.37
C MET A 122 26.16 2.67 7.44
N ASN A 123 27.35 2.56 6.85
CA ASN A 123 28.19 1.37 6.95
C ASN A 123 29.67 1.74 7.18
N MET A 124 30.43 0.82 7.77
CA MET A 124 31.84 1.06 8.14
C MET A 124 32.73 1.40 6.95
N GLY A 125 32.51 0.71 5.80
CA GLY A 125 33.30 0.93 4.58
C GLY A 125 33.10 2.33 4.01
N ALA A 126 31.85 2.81 4.02
CA ALA A 126 31.53 4.17 3.59
C ALA A 126 32.16 5.24 4.50
N VAL A 127 32.17 5.03 5.82
CA VAL A 127 32.82 5.95 6.76
C VAL A 127 34.34 6.04 6.50
N GLU A 128 34.99 4.90 6.26
CA GLU A 128 36.42 4.87 5.92
C GLU A 128 36.70 5.53 4.56
N TYR A 129 35.89 5.24 3.55
CA TYR A 129 35.97 5.90 2.24
C TYR A 129 35.83 7.44 2.36
N LEU A 130 34.84 7.92 3.13
CA LEU A 130 34.63 9.37 3.32
C LEU A 130 35.84 10.00 4.05
N LYS A 131 36.48 9.29 4.98
CA LYS A 131 37.74 9.75 5.58
C LYS A 131 38.85 9.92 4.55
N GLU A 132 38.99 8.96 3.63
CA GLU A 132 39.98 9.03 2.55
C GLU A 132 39.71 10.20 1.60
N GLN A 133 38.44 10.58 1.43
CA GLN A 133 38.03 11.77 0.65
C GLN A 133 38.27 13.10 1.38
N GLY A 134 38.80 13.06 2.64
CA GLY A 134 39.08 14.25 3.43
C GLY A 134 37.87 14.87 4.10
N VAL A 135 36.76 14.14 4.24
CA VAL A 135 35.54 14.60 4.91
C VAL A 135 35.81 14.84 6.40
N SER A 136 35.35 15.97 6.91
CA SER A 136 35.40 16.36 8.31
C SER A 136 34.07 16.31 9.04
N LEU A 137 32.97 16.41 8.26
CA LEU A 137 31.60 16.38 8.75
C LEU A 137 30.74 15.47 7.84
N ILE A 138 30.06 14.50 8.43
CA ILE A 138 29.00 13.73 7.80
C ILE A 138 27.67 14.28 8.31
N VAL A 139 26.75 14.64 7.40
CA VAL A 139 25.34 14.94 7.71
C VAL A 139 24.50 13.85 7.10
N THR A 140 23.89 12.99 7.95
CA THR A 140 22.98 11.98 7.43
C THR A 140 21.61 12.59 7.17
N VAL A 141 20.92 12.12 6.14
CA VAL A 141 19.53 12.46 5.83
C VAL A 141 18.76 11.19 5.55
N ASP A 142 17.60 11.03 6.18
CA ASP A 142 16.73 9.86 6.06
C ASP A 142 17.38 8.55 6.57
N ASN A 143 18.40 8.63 7.38
CA ASN A 143 19.05 7.51 8.03
C ASN A 143 19.93 7.97 9.18
N GLY A 144 20.50 7.01 9.93
CA GLY A 144 21.55 7.28 10.91
C GLY A 144 21.11 7.10 12.36
N ILE A 145 19.81 7.16 12.70
CA ILE A 145 19.33 7.04 14.09
C ILE A 145 19.72 5.71 14.76
N SER A 146 19.94 4.67 13.98
CA SER A 146 20.33 3.33 14.44
C SER A 146 21.83 3.04 14.25
N SER A 147 22.61 3.98 13.71
CA SER A 147 24.00 3.77 13.28
C SER A 147 25.01 4.04 14.40
N VAL A 148 24.81 3.38 15.56
CA VAL A 148 25.64 3.62 16.78
C VAL A 148 27.11 3.28 16.56
N GLN A 149 27.40 2.16 15.89
CA GLN A 149 28.77 1.70 15.67
C GLN A 149 29.48 2.50 14.58
N GLU A 150 28.77 2.86 13.53
CA GLU A 150 29.28 3.64 12.40
C GLU A 150 29.63 5.07 12.84
N VAL A 151 28.79 5.68 13.68
CA VAL A 151 29.06 6.99 14.27
C VAL A 151 30.23 6.95 15.21
N ALA A 152 30.36 5.91 16.07
CA ALA A 152 31.51 5.72 16.91
C ALA A 152 32.81 5.59 16.08
N ARG A 153 32.73 4.86 14.95
CA ARG A 153 33.87 4.75 14.02
C ARG A 153 34.23 6.07 13.37
N ALA A 154 33.23 6.88 12.95
CA ALA A 154 33.50 8.21 12.43
C ALA A 154 34.20 9.11 13.45
N ASN A 155 33.75 9.08 14.72
CA ASN A 155 34.39 9.81 15.83
C ASN A 155 35.86 9.38 16.06
N GLU A 156 36.17 8.06 16.01
CA GLU A 156 37.56 7.55 16.10
C GLU A 156 38.44 8.08 14.97
N LEU A 157 37.86 8.26 13.78
CA LEU A 157 38.56 8.82 12.61
C LEU A 157 38.64 10.34 12.62
N GLY A 158 38.06 11.00 13.61
CA GLY A 158 38.01 12.46 13.72
C GLY A 158 37.07 13.10 12.69
N ILE A 159 35.93 12.45 12.37
CA ILE A 159 34.87 12.97 11.57
C ILE A 159 33.68 13.23 12.50
N ASP A 160 33.22 14.45 12.57
CA ASP A 160 31.98 14.79 13.26
C ASP A 160 30.76 14.27 12.47
N VAL A 161 29.71 13.86 13.20
CA VAL A 161 28.47 13.41 12.58
C VAL A 161 27.28 14.23 13.09
N VAL A 162 26.43 14.66 12.19
CA VAL A 162 25.10 15.22 12.46
C VAL A 162 24.10 14.24 11.87
N VAL A 163 23.27 13.65 12.72
CA VAL A 163 22.22 12.73 12.28
C VAL A 163 20.91 13.50 12.10
N THR A 164 20.31 13.40 10.92
CA THR A 164 18.92 13.81 10.69
C THR A 164 18.13 12.62 10.13
N ASP A 165 17.11 12.19 10.87
CA ASP A 165 16.36 10.99 10.58
C ASP A 165 14.90 11.14 11.05
N HIS A 166 14.03 10.23 10.63
CA HIS A 166 12.64 10.19 11.01
C HIS A 166 12.17 8.76 11.40
N HIS A 167 13.09 7.81 11.39
CA HIS A 167 12.82 6.43 11.78
C HIS A 167 12.74 6.30 13.31
N ARG A 168 12.10 5.24 13.79
CA ARG A 168 11.99 5.02 15.24
C ARG A 168 13.35 4.68 15.84
N PRO A 169 13.79 5.44 16.87
CA PRO A 169 15.07 5.21 17.50
C PRO A 169 15.11 3.88 18.26
N GLN A 170 16.30 3.34 18.41
CA GLN A 170 16.60 2.24 19.32
C GLN A 170 16.79 2.76 20.77
N GLU A 171 17.01 1.85 21.73
CA GLU A 171 17.25 2.23 23.13
C GLU A 171 18.51 3.11 23.30
N ILE A 172 19.52 2.89 22.44
CA ILE A 172 20.78 3.62 22.45
C ILE A 172 20.85 4.46 21.18
N LEU A 173 21.00 5.78 21.37
CA LEU A 173 21.23 6.72 20.28
C LEU A 173 22.72 6.77 19.91
N PRO A 174 23.07 7.09 18.65
CA PRO A 174 24.44 7.32 18.23
C PRO A 174 25.05 8.53 18.95
N ASP A 175 26.34 8.44 19.31
CA ASP A 175 27.10 9.52 19.96
C ASP A 175 27.56 10.55 18.91
N ALA A 176 26.63 11.19 18.25
CA ALA A 176 26.83 12.23 17.24
C ALA A 176 26.81 13.63 17.87
N VAL A 177 27.34 14.64 17.16
CA VAL A 177 27.31 16.05 17.59
C VAL A 177 25.87 16.53 17.78
N ALA A 178 24.98 16.08 16.91
CA ALA A 178 23.55 16.31 17.00
C ALA A 178 22.79 15.10 16.45
N VAL A 179 21.64 14.79 17.06
CA VAL A 179 20.72 13.76 16.57
C VAL A 179 19.33 14.36 16.49
N VAL A 180 18.93 14.72 15.29
CA VAL A 180 17.62 15.34 15.01
C VAL A 180 16.66 14.29 14.52
N ASP A 181 15.67 13.96 15.36
CA ASP A 181 14.60 13.02 15.04
C ASP A 181 13.39 13.28 15.93
N ALA A 182 12.24 13.50 15.31
CA ALA A 182 11.00 13.81 16.02
C ALA A 182 10.47 12.65 16.87
N TYR A 183 10.88 11.39 16.61
CA TYR A 183 10.47 10.22 17.39
C TYR A 183 11.37 9.92 18.60
N ARG A 184 12.39 10.71 18.84
CA ARG A 184 13.18 10.60 20.07
C ARG A 184 12.29 10.76 21.30
N PRO A 185 12.53 9.97 22.37
CA PRO A 185 11.72 10.08 23.61
C PRO A 185 11.80 11.44 24.30
N ASP A 186 12.89 12.18 24.10
CA ASP A 186 13.15 13.51 24.67
C ASP A 186 12.82 14.68 23.73
N ASP A 187 12.29 14.40 22.54
CA ASP A 187 11.82 15.42 21.60
C ASP A 187 10.42 15.90 21.95
N THR A 188 10.22 17.22 21.95
CA THR A 188 8.97 17.88 22.32
C THR A 188 8.30 18.64 21.18
N SER A 189 8.81 18.48 19.95
CA SER A 189 8.19 19.11 18.77
C SER A 189 6.73 18.71 18.61
N PRO A 190 5.87 19.62 18.15
CA PRO A 190 4.43 19.37 18.08
C PRO A 190 4.03 18.36 17.00
N TYR A 191 4.81 18.30 15.90
CA TYR A 191 4.57 17.38 14.80
C TYR A 191 5.65 16.30 14.75
N LYS A 192 5.25 15.04 14.57
CA LYS A 192 6.13 13.87 14.69
C LYS A 192 6.31 13.08 13.38
N HIS A 193 5.44 13.28 12.42
CA HIS A 193 5.33 12.39 11.26
C HIS A 193 6.04 12.91 10.01
N PHE A 194 7.14 13.63 10.20
CA PHE A 194 7.96 14.04 9.07
C PHE A 194 8.52 12.82 8.32
N SER A 195 8.79 13.00 7.03
CA SER A 195 9.69 12.16 6.23
C SER A 195 11.14 12.64 6.40
N GLY A 196 12.11 11.89 5.89
CA GLY A 196 13.52 12.32 5.89
C GLY A 196 13.69 13.67 5.20
N VAL A 197 13.07 13.87 4.03
CA VAL A 197 13.13 15.18 3.33
C VAL A 197 12.38 16.28 4.10
N GLY A 198 11.34 15.94 4.87
CA GLY A 198 10.67 16.88 5.76
C GLY A 198 11.60 17.36 6.88
N ILE A 199 12.37 16.46 7.51
CA ILE A 199 13.41 16.84 8.49
C ILE A 199 14.53 17.64 7.82
N ALA A 200 14.97 17.25 6.62
CA ALA A 200 15.96 18.04 5.85
C ALA A 200 15.44 19.45 5.55
N PHE A 201 14.17 19.61 5.19
CA PHE A 201 13.56 20.94 5.00
C PHE A 201 13.55 21.77 6.30
N LYS A 202 13.24 21.15 7.45
CA LYS A 202 13.33 21.82 8.77
C LYS A 202 14.76 22.21 9.11
N LEU A 203 15.77 21.41 8.68
CA LEU A 203 17.16 21.77 8.83
C LEU A 203 17.52 22.99 7.98
N LEU A 204 17.04 23.10 6.74
CA LEU A 204 17.23 24.30 5.92
C LEU A 204 16.64 25.55 6.60
N MET A 205 15.42 25.45 7.14
CA MET A 205 14.81 26.52 7.92
C MET A 205 15.69 26.95 9.11
N ALA A 206 16.31 25.99 9.80
CA ALA A 206 17.18 26.27 10.94
C ALA A 206 18.51 26.92 10.50
N LEU A 207 19.05 26.57 9.33
CA LEU A 207 20.26 27.16 8.75
C LEU A 207 20.04 28.60 8.28
N GLU A 208 18.79 28.98 8.01
CA GLU A 208 18.36 30.38 7.74
C GLU A 208 17.99 31.13 9.04
N ASP A 209 18.49 30.70 10.22
CA ASP A 209 18.20 31.26 11.55
C ASP A 209 16.73 31.18 11.99
N GLY A 210 15.92 30.29 11.36
CA GLY A 210 14.51 30.11 11.66
C GLY A 210 13.61 31.31 11.32
N ALA A 211 14.19 32.39 10.83
CA ALA A 211 13.54 33.66 10.48
C ALA A 211 13.73 34.03 9.00
N GLY A 212 14.47 33.20 8.23
CA GLY A 212 14.53 33.32 6.79
C GLY A 212 13.13 33.21 6.19
N ASP A 213 12.94 33.79 5.00
CA ASP A 213 11.64 33.70 4.34
C ASP A 213 11.34 32.23 3.98
N VAL A 214 10.45 31.64 4.76
CA VAL A 214 10.02 30.26 4.53
C VAL A 214 9.43 30.11 3.12
N GLU A 215 8.87 31.19 2.57
CA GLU A 215 8.32 31.21 1.22
C GLU A 215 9.42 31.01 0.18
N ASP A 216 10.60 31.62 0.35
CA ASP A 216 11.76 31.40 -0.53
C ASP A 216 12.26 29.95 -0.49
N LEU A 217 12.28 29.33 0.68
CA LEU A 217 12.62 27.91 0.83
C LEU A 217 11.56 26.98 0.21
N LEU A 218 10.29 27.31 0.36
CA LEU A 218 9.20 26.58 -0.28
C LEU A 218 9.28 26.70 -1.80
N GLU A 219 9.55 27.88 -2.33
CA GLU A 219 9.75 28.08 -3.76
C GLU A 219 10.95 27.29 -4.28
N ALA A 220 12.05 27.28 -3.55
CA ALA A 220 13.29 26.62 -3.98
C ALA A 220 13.27 25.08 -3.85
N TYR A 221 12.58 24.51 -2.84
CA TYR A 221 12.78 23.10 -2.46
C TYR A 221 11.50 22.31 -2.21
N SER A 222 10.31 22.90 -2.26
CA SER A 222 9.08 22.14 -1.97
C SER A 222 8.76 21.06 -3.00
N ASP A 223 9.25 21.18 -4.23
CA ASP A 223 9.16 20.14 -5.26
C ASP A 223 9.84 18.83 -4.81
N LEU A 224 11.07 18.93 -4.29
CA LEU A 224 11.80 17.79 -3.73
C LEU A 224 11.12 17.25 -2.46
N ALA A 225 10.69 18.16 -1.58
CA ALA A 225 9.98 17.81 -0.36
C ALA A 225 8.69 17.01 -0.64
N ALA A 226 7.93 17.40 -1.67
CA ALA A 226 6.74 16.66 -2.07
C ALA A 226 7.04 15.26 -2.61
N ILE A 227 8.08 15.12 -3.46
CA ILE A 227 8.45 13.82 -4.03
C ILE A 227 8.84 12.85 -2.92
N GLY A 228 9.75 13.23 -2.01
CA GLY A 228 10.23 12.35 -0.94
C GLY A 228 9.12 12.03 0.05
N THR A 229 8.39 13.04 0.56
CA THR A 229 7.33 12.84 1.55
C THR A 229 6.20 11.93 1.03
N ILE A 230 5.81 12.06 -0.25
CA ILE A 230 4.85 11.15 -0.88
C ILE A 230 5.47 9.75 -1.07
N GLY A 231 6.77 9.70 -1.40
CA GLY A 231 7.52 8.46 -1.64
C GLY A 231 7.65 7.58 -0.41
N ASP A 232 7.85 8.18 0.75
CA ASP A 232 8.01 7.49 2.04
C ASP A 232 6.68 7.04 2.67
N ILE A 233 5.55 7.47 2.10
CA ILE A 233 4.20 7.03 2.55
C ILE A 233 3.90 7.46 4.01
N VAL A 234 4.53 8.51 4.53
CA VAL A 234 4.15 9.13 5.82
C VAL A 234 2.76 9.78 5.74
N PRO A 235 2.10 10.07 6.88
CA PRO A 235 0.80 10.75 6.88
C PRO A 235 0.83 12.09 6.17
N LEU A 236 -0.10 12.29 5.21
CA LEU A 236 -0.26 13.55 4.46
C LEU A 236 -1.20 14.52 5.21
N THR A 237 -0.87 14.78 6.46
CA THR A 237 -1.60 15.66 7.39
C THR A 237 -0.63 16.65 8.04
N GLY A 238 -1.14 17.68 8.71
CA GLY A 238 -0.32 18.66 9.40
C GLY A 238 0.71 19.33 8.50
N GLU A 239 1.94 19.49 8.99
CA GLU A 239 3.04 20.13 8.26
C GLU A 239 3.41 19.41 6.96
N ASN A 240 3.34 18.08 6.91
CA ASN A 240 3.56 17.33 5.65
C ASN A 240 2.55 17.76 4.57
N ARG A 241 1.28 17.95 4.96
CA ARG A 241 0.25 18.40 4.02
C ARG A 241 0.58 19.78 3.43
N THR A 242 1.07 20.70 4.25
CA THR A 242 1.48 22.05 3.82
C THR A 242 2.65 21.97 2.84
N LEU A 243 3.71 21.22 3.16
CA LEU A 243 4.85 20.99 2.28
C LEU A 243 4.45 20.37 0.94
N ILE A 244 3.58 19.35 0.97
CA ILE A 244 3.16 18.66 -0.24
C ILE A 244 2.25 19.54 -1.11
N ARG A 245 1.36 20.34 -0.53
CA ARG A 245 0.51 21.27 -1.32
C ARG A 245 1.37 22.29 -2.06
N ALA A 246 2.30 22.93 -1.37
CA ALA A 246 3.26 23.84 -2.00
C ALA A 246 4.08 23.12 -3.07
N GLY A 247 4.59 21.95 -2.76
CA GLY A 247 5.42 21.16 -3.66
C GLY A 247 4.71 20.62 -4.90
N LEU A 248 3.44 20.22 -4.82
CA LEU A 248 2.66 19.79 -5.98
C LEU A 248 2.40 20.95 -6.95
N GLU A 249 2.17 22.16 -6.43
CA GLU A 249 2.06 23.36 -7.24
C GLU A 249 3.41 23.70 -7.91
N ARG A 250 4.49 23.67 -7.12
CA ARG A 250 5.85 23.93 -7.60
C ARG A 250 6.32 22.89 -8.62
N LEU A 251 6.06 21.59 -8.41
CA LEU A 251 6.39 20.51 -9.35
C LEU A 251 5.83 20.75 -10.76
N SER A 252 4.62 21.29 -10.85
CA SER A 252 3.98 21.57 -12.14
C SER A 252 4.69 22.70 -12.92
N GLN A 253 5.51 23.49 -12.23
CA GLN A 253 6.20 24.68 -12.75
C GLN A 253 7.70 24.66 -12.40
N SER A 254 8.24 23.51 -11.99
CA SER A 254 9.64 23.38 -11.56
C SER A 254 10.58 23.87 -12.67
N ASP A 255 11.56 24.68 -12.32
CA ASP A 255 12.65 25.13 -13.17
C ASP A 255 13.91 24.26 -13.06
N ARG A 256 13.86 23.18 -12.22
CA ARG A 256 14.93 22.19 -12.14
C ARG A 256 14.99 21.36 -13.41
N PRO A 257 16.10 21.38 -14.19
CA PRO A 257 16.20 20.57 -15.42
C PRO A 257 15.90 19.08 -15.18
N GLY A 258 16.38 18.50 -14.05
CA GLY A 258 16.15 17.11 -13.72
C GLY A 258 14.70 16.75 -13.44
N VAL A 259 13.94 17.64 -12.78
CA VAL A 259 12.51 17.45 -12.54
C VAL A 259 11.73 17.59 -13.84
N GLN A 260 12.05 18.59 -14.67
CA GLN A 260 11.40 18.77 -15.98
C GLN A 260 11.61 17.55 -16.89
N ALA A 261 12.85 17.10 -17.07
CA ALA A 261 13.16 15.90 -17.86
C ALA A 261 12.43 14.65 -17.35
N LEU A 262 12.34 14.48 -16.02
CA LEU A 262 11.62 13.35 -15.43
C LEU A 262 10.11 13.43 -15.69
N LEU A 263 9.49 14.60 -15.63
CA LEU A 263 8.08 14.83 -15.95
C LEU A 263 7.77 14.60 -17.42
N GLU A 264 8.65 15.04 -18.33
CA GLU A 264 8.52 14.84 -19.76
C GLU A 264 8.61 13.37 -20.14
N ASN A 265 9.66 12.67 -19.70
CA ASN A 265 9.86 11.25 -19.94
C ASN A 265 8.78 10.37 -19.26
N ALA A 266 8.13 10.88 -18.21
CA ALA A 266 6.98 10.26 -17.57
C ALA A 266 5.65 10.54 -18.29
N GLY A 267 5.61 11.48 -19.25
CA GLY A 267 4.40 11.84 -20.01
C GLY A 267 3.36 12.64 -19.22
N ILE A 268 3.79 13.34 -18.16
CA ILE A 268 2.92 14.11 -17.26
C ILE A 268 3.28 15.60 -17.17
N ALA A 269 4.26 16.05 -17.93
CA ALA A 269 4.62 17.47 -18.02
C ALA A 269 3.44 18.34 -18.46
N GLY A 270 3.37 19.57 -17.97
CA GLY A 270 2.33 20.56 -18.33
C GLY A 270 0.92 20.23 -17.80
N LYS A 271 0.78 19.31 -16.86
CA LYS A 271 -0.48 18.96 -16.21
C LYS A 271 -0.43 19.36 -14.73
N ALA A 272 -1.60 19.67 -14.15
CA ALA A 272 -1.71 19.76 -12.70
C ALA A 272 -1.42 18.38 -12.09
N LEU A 273 -0.46 18.31 -11.17
CA LEU A 273 0.00 17.07 -10.56
C LEU A 273 -0.76 16.81 -9.26
N THR A 274 -1.06 15.55 -9.02
CA THR A 274 -1.64 15.06 -7.77
C THR A 274 -0.62 14.18 -7.03
N SER A 275 -0.83 13.97 -5.74
CA SER A 275 -0.02 13.00 -4.97
C SER A 275 -0.02 11.61 -5.60
N THR A 276 -1.13 11.20 -6.23
CA THR A 276 -1.23 9.94 -6.99
C THR A 276 -0.28 9.91 -8.20
N ASN A 277 -0.16 11.01 -8.95
CA ASN A 277 0.80 11.10 -10.05
C ASN A 277 2.23 10.95 -9.54
N VAL A 278 2.58 11.64 -8.46
CA VAL A 278 3.91 11.55 -7.86
C VAL A 278 4.18 10.12 -7.37
N ALA A 279 3.27 9.55 -6.55
CA ALA A 279 3.43 8.23 -5.93
C ALA A 279 3.57 7.07 -6.95
N PHE A 280 2.83 7.14 -8.07
CA PHE A 280 2.76 6.02 -9.03
C PHE A 280 3.51 6.28 -10.34
N THR A 281 4.02 7.50 -10.55
CA THR A 281 4.74 7.83 -11.79
C THR A 281 6.18 8.29 -11.52
N LEU A 282 6.42 9.25 -10.63
CA LEU A 282 7.77 9.78 -10.35
C LEU A 282 8.55 8.90 -9.37
N VAL A 283 7.98 8.65 -8.19
CA VAL A 283 8.60 7.85 -7.12
C VAL A 283 9.09 6.47 -7.59
N PRO A 284 8.32 5.68 -8.37
CA PRO A 284 8.80 4.38 -8.86
C PRO A 284 10.02 4.47 -9.77
N ARG A 285 10.21 5.57 -10.51
CA ARG A 285 11.38 5.81 -11.35
C ARG A 285 12.62 6.08 -10.49
N ILE A 286 12.50 6.99 -9.54
CA ILE A 286 13.57 7.29 -8.58
C ILE A 286 13.95 6.02 -7.81
N ASN A 287 12.98 5.32 -7.22
CA ASN A 287 13.20 4.07 -6.47
C ASN A 287 13.80 2.94 -7.32
N ALA A 288 13.64 2.98 -8.64
CA ALA A 288 14.21 1.96 -9.52
C ALA A 288 15.75 2.01 -9.52
N THR A 289 16.37 3.18 -9.42
CA THR A 289 17.82 3.32 -9.38
C THR A 289 18.46 2.57 -8.21
N GLY A 290 17.87 2.68 -7.00
CA GLY A 290 18.32 1.93 -5.82
C GLY A 290 18.04 0.43 -5.90
N ARG A 291 17.11 -0.01 -6.75
CA ARG A 291 16.82 -1.43 -6.97
C ARG A 291 17.67 -2.06 -8.04
N MET A 292 18.07 -1.28 -9.05
CA MET A 292 18.85 -1.73 -10.22
C MET A 292 20.35 -1.41 -10.08
N GLY A 293 20.80 -0.87 -8.93
CA GLY A 293 22.20 -0.78 -8.55
C GLY A 293 22.93 0.53 -8.90
N ALA A 294 22.20 1.64 -9.08
CA ALA A 294 22.83 2.94 -9.34
C ALA A 294 22.04 4.12 -8.71
N PRO A 295 21.88 4.14 -7.38
CA PRO A 295 21.06 5.14 -6.69
C PRO A 295 21.59 6.58 -6.84
N GLU A 296 22.89 6.77 -7.01
CA GLU A 296 23.52 8.08 -7.22
C GLU A 296 23.03 8.80 -8.48
N ARG A 297 22.54 8.06 -9.49
CA ARG A 297 21.99 8.67 -10.70
C ARG A 297 20.77 9.54 -10.43
N ALA A 298 19.93 9.12 -9.48
CA ALA A 298 18.74 9.88 -9.12
C ALA A 298 19.10 11.20 -8.40
N VAL A 299 20.09 11.19 -7.52
CA VAL A 299 20.60 12.43 -6.90
C VAL A 299 21.19 13.33 -7.97
N ARG A 300 22.06 12.82 -8.84
CA ARG A 300 22.67 13.60 -9.94
C ARG A 300 21.61 14.22 -10.85
N LEU A 301 20.55 13.49 -11.19
CA LEU A 301 19.44 14.05 -11.96
C LEU A 301 18.82 15.26 -11.25
N LEU A 302 18.50 15.14 -9.96
CA LEU A 302 17.78 16.19 -9.21
C LEU A 302 18.64 17.43 -8.92
N ILE A 303 19.98 17.30 -8.90
CA ILE A 303 20.91 18.43 -8.69
C ILE A 303 21.50 18.96 -9.99
N SER A 304 21.24 18.33 -11.15
CA SER A 304 21.78 18.79 -12.44
C SER A 304 21.29 20.19 -12.79
N GLY A 305 22.25 21.06 -13.12
CA GLY A 305 21.97 22.40 -13.62
C GLY A 305 21.91 22.50 -15.16
N TYR A 306 22.08 21.38 -15.88
CA TYR A 306 22.16 21.34 -17.34
C TYR A 306 21.07 20.43 -17.93
N GLU A 307 20.31 20.97 -18.89
CA GLU A 307 19.23 20.25 -19.56
C GLU A 307 19.72 18.96 -20.26
N GLU A 308 20.86 19.05 -20.98
CA GLU A 308 21.42 17.89 -21.69
C GLU A 308 21.81 16.73 -20.76
N GLU A 309 22.40 17.02 -19.60
CA GLU A 309 22.73 16.00 -18.59
C GLU A 309 21.44 15.43 -17.96
N ALA A 310 20.49 16.29 -17.65
CA ALA A 310 19.22 15.90 -17.06
C ALA A 310 18.41 14.98 -17.99
N GLU A 311 18.39 15.25 -19.30
CA GLU A 311 17.72 14.41 -20.28
C GLU A 311 18.31 12.98 -20.31
N VAL A 312 19.65 12.87 -20.41
CA VAL A 312 20.34 11.57 -20.40
C VAL A 312 20.07 10.78 -19.12
N LEU A 313 20.22 11.43 -17.94
CA LEU A 313 19.99 10.77 -16.64
C LEU A 313 18.52 10.36 -16.48
N SER A 314 17.58 11.16 -16.94
CA SER A 314 16.15 10.84 -16.87
C SER A 314 15.79 9.64 -17.77
N GLU A 315 16.38 9.53 -18.98
CA GLU A 315 16.21 8.38 -19.86
C GLU A 315 16.75 7.11 -19.20
N GLU A 316 17.95 7.15 -18.61
CA GLU A 316 18.54 6.02 -17.89
C GLU A 316 17.66 5.55 -16.72
N ILE A 317 17.14 6.47 -15.92
CA ILE A 317 16.25 6.18 -14.79
C ILE A 317 14.92 5.58 -15.26
N CYS A 318 14.38 6.07 -16.37
CA CYS A 318 13.19 5.49 -16.99
C CYS A 318 13.45 4.06 -17.49
N ALA A 319 14.62 3.82 -18.09
CA ALA A 319 15.03 2.46 -18.52
C ALA A 319 15.18 1.51 -17.32
N ASP A 320 15.79 1.94 -16.23
CA ASP A 320 15.87 1.18 -14.98
C ASP A 320 14.47 0.80 -14.46
N ASN A 321 13.52 1.72 -14.49
CA ASN A 321 12.16 1.46 -14.06
C ASN A 321 11.41 0.49 -15.00
N GLU A 322 11.65 0.55 -16.31
CA GLU A 322 11.10 -0.41 -17.27
C GLU A 322 11.67 -1.81 -17.04
N GLU A 323 12.97 -1.93 -16.84
CA GLU A 323 13.62 -3.20 -16.52
C GLU A 323 13.12 -3.77 -15.18
N ARG A 324 13.04 -2.94 -14.16
CA ARG A 324 12.45 -3.35 -12.88
C ARG A 324 11.03 -3.88 -13.05
N ARG A 325 10.18 -3.23 -13.87
CA ARG A 325 8.80 -3.68 -14.17
C ARG A 325 8.77 -4.99 -14.92
N ARG A 326 9.70 -5.20 -15.86
CA ARG A 326 9.84 -6.45 -16.62
C ARG A 326 10.17 -7.61 -15.66
N VAL A 327 11.22 -7.44 -14.85
CA VAL A 327 11.65 -8.43 -13.85
C VAL A 327 10.54 -8.72 -12.83
N GLU A 328 9.84 -7.69 -12.39
CA GLU A 328 8.69 -7.81 -11.46
C GLU A 328 7.57 -8.66 -12.08
N ALA A 329 7.24 -8.45 -13.36
CA ALA A 329 6.19 -9.19 -14.03
C ALA A 329 6.58 -10.68 -14.19
N GLU A 330 7.81 -10.98 -14.57
CA GLU A 330 8.33 -12.34 -14.71
C GLU A 330 8.30 -13.11 -13.37
N ILE A 331 8.80 -12.49 -12.31
CA ILE A 331 8.77 -13.12 -10.97
C ILE A 331 7.33 -13.31 -10.49
N ALA A 332 6.46 -12.33 -10.70
CA ALA A 332 5.06 -12.43 -10.30
C ALA A 332 4.32 -13.55 -11.04
N GLU A 333 4.52 -13.68 -12.35
CA GLU A 333 3.94 -14.76 -13.16
C GLU A 333 4.40 -16.13 -12.66
N ALA A 334 5.71 -16.32 -12.44
CA ALA A 334 6.26 -17.55 -11.91
C ALA A 334 5.71 -17.86 -10.49
N ALA A 335 5.61 -16.85 -9.62
CA ALA A 335 5.08 -17.02 -8.28
C ALA A 335 3.60 -17.43 -8.29
N PHE A 336 2.77 -16.80 -9.14
CA PHE A 336 1.35 -17.19 -9.25
C PHE A 336 1.16 -18.57 -9.84
N ALA A 337 1.96 -18.97 -10.85
CA ALA A 337 1.94 -20.32 -11.39
C ALA A 337 2.27 -21.37 -10.32
N ASP A 338 3.27 -21.11 -9.49
CA ASP A 338 3.65 -21.99 -8.36
C ASP A 338 2.56 -22.05 -7.28
N ILE A 339 1.93 -20.93 -6.94
CA ILE A 339 0.82 -20.86 -5.98
C ILE A 339 -0.33 -21.78 -6.43
N GLU A 340 -0.68 -21.72 -7.71
CA GLU A 340 -1.74 -22.52 -8.29
C GLU A 340 -1.35 -24.01 -8.35
N ALA A 341 -0.19 -24.32 -8.97
CA ALA A 341 0.27 -25.69 -9.17
C ALA A 341 0.49 -26.48 -7.86
N LYS A 342 0.99 -25.81 -6.83
CA LYS A 342 1.31 -26.41 -5.52
C LYS A 342 0.16 -26.26 -4.50
N GLY A 343 -0.91 -25.55 -4.85
CA GLY A 343 -2.09 -25.34 -4.01
C GLY A 343 -1.85 -24.47 -2.78
N TYR A 344 -0.88 -23.55 -2.84
CA TYR A 344 -0.52 -22.66 -1.72
C TYR A 344 -1.64 -21.67 -1.33
N MET A 345 -2.67 -21.52 -2.17
CA MET A 345 -3.89 -20.81 -1.79
C MET A 345 -4.62 -21.41 -0.57
N LYS A 346 -4.37 -22.69 -0.25
CA LYS A 346 -4.94 -23.35 0.94
C LYS A 346 -4.18 -23.01 2.24
N GLU A 347 -2.95 -22.51 2.10
CA GLU A 347 -2.12 -22.10 3.23
C GLU A 347 -2.60 -20.79 3.85
N ARG A 348 -2.31 -20.56 5.13
CA ARG A 348 -2.63 -19.31 5.85
C ARG A 348 -1.66 -18.18 5.52
N VAL A 349 -0.38 -18.52 5.37
CA VAL A 349 0.70 -17.66 4.91
C VAL A 349 1.26 -18.25 3.62
N VAL A 350 1.18 -17.52 2.53
CA VAL A 350 1.68 -17.96 1.22
C VAL A 350 3.19 -17.81 1.20
N VAL A 351 3.93 -18.91 1.11
CA VAL A 351 5.40 -18.90 1.00
C VAL A 351 5.80 -19.49 -0.34
N VAL A 352 6.40 -18.68 -1.21
CA VAL A 352 6.83 -19.08 -2.55
C VAL A 352 8.32 -18.82 -2.70
N ASP A 353 9.02 -19.72 -3.35
CA ASP A 353 10.45 -19.61 -3.59
C ASP A 353 10.81 -19.88 -5.06
N GLY A 354 11.79 -19.18 -5.57
CA GLY A 354 12.32 -19.37 -6.92
C GLY A 354 13.81 -19.10 -6.98
N GLU A 355 14.45 -19.60 -8.05
CA GLU A 355 15.90 -19.53 -8.23
C GLU A 355 16.32 -18.16 -8.74
N ASN A 356 17.29 -17.54 -8.07
CA ASN A 356 17.94 -16.29 -8.49
C ASN A 356 16.97 -15.14 -8.82
N TRP A 357 15.83 -15.06 -8.12
CA TRP A 357 14.95 -13.91 -8.22
C TRP A 357 15.62 -12.65 -7.70
N HIS A 358 15.46 -11.54 -8.41
CA HIS A 358 16.13 -10.28 -8.08
C HIS A 358 15.70 -9.75 -6.70
N HIS A 359 16.67 -9.62 -5.77
CA HIS A 359 16.40 -9.26 -4.37
C HIS A 359 15.74 -7.88 -4.21
N GLY A 360 16.11 -6.92 -5.04
CA GLY A 360 15.50 -5.58 -5.05
C GLY A 360 14.02 -5.57 -5.49
N VAL A 361 13.51 -6.66 -6.10
CA VAL A 361 12.18 -6.74 -6.71
C VAL A 361 11.23 -7.65 -5.95
N ILE A 362 11.72 -8.71 -5.27
CA ILE A 362 10.85 -9.68 -4.58
C ILE A 362 9.89 -9.05 -3.56
N GLY A 363 10.27 -7.92 -2.94
CA GLY A 363 9.39 -7.20 -2.01
C GLY A 363 8.18 -6.56 -2.69
N ILE A 364 8.30 -6.14 -3.96
CA ILE A 364 7.18 -5.62 -4.75
C ILE A 364 6.27 -6.77 -5.16
N VAL A 365 6.85 -7.90 -5.57
CA VAL A 365 6.09 -9.11 -5.88
C VAL A 365 5.32 -9.61 -4.66
N ALA A 366 5.91 -9.56 -3.47
CA ALA A 366 5.23 -9.90 -2.21
C ALA A 366 3.98 -9.03 -2.00
N SER A 367 4.05 -7.72 -2.27
CA SER A 367 2.87 -6.85 -2.21
C SER A 367 1.77 -7.29 -3.18
N ARG A 368 2.12 -7.57 -4.44
CA ARG A 368 1.15 -8.06 -5.45
C ARG A 368 0.51 -9.39 -5.07
N VAL A 369 1.31 -10.32 -4.54
CA VAL A 369 0.77 -11.62 -4.09
C VAL A 369 -0.16 -11.43 -2.90
N THR A 370 0.20 -10.60 -1.92
CA THR A 370 -0.67 -10.27 -0.79
C THR A 370 -1.98 -9.61 -1.24
N GLU A 371 -1.93 -8.67 -2.16
CA GLU A 371 -3.12 -8.01 -2.72
C GLU A 371 -4.02 -8.99 -3.47
N ARG A 372 -3.44 -9.84 -4.33
CA ARG A 372 -4.20 -10.80 -5.14
C ARG A 372 -4.69 -12.01 -4.35
N CYS A 373 -3.96 -12.47 -3.33
CA CYS A 373 -4.34 -13.63 -2.51
C CYS A 373 -5.14 -13.24 -1.26
N GLY A 374 -5.09 -11.97 -0.82
CA GLY A 374 -5.71 -11.50 0.43
C GLY A 374 -5.10 -12.12 1.69
N LYS A 375 -3.84 -12.57 1.62
CA LYS A 375 -3.13 -13.31 2.68
C LYS A 375 -1.74 -12.75 2.90
N PRO A 376 -1.17 -12.91 4.10
CA PRO A 376 0.26 -12.66 4.30
C PRO A 376 1.07 -13.54 3.35
N CYS A 377 2.17 -12.98 2.83
CA CYS A 377 3.04 -13.79 1.97
C CYS A 377 4.52 -13.52 2.24
N MET A 378 5.35 -14.49 1.82
CA MET A 378 6.79 -14.43 1.77
C MET A 378 7.27 -14.92 0.40
N ILE A 379 7.99 -14.06 -0.33
CA ILE A 379 8.63 -14.40 -1.60
C ILE A 379 10.12 -14.56 -1.34
N ILE A 380 10.67 -15.71 -1.70
CA ILE A 380 12.03 -16.11 -1.37
C ILE A 380 12.83 -16.33 -2.65
N SER A 381 13.95 -15.63 -2.78
CA SER A 381 14.95 -15.88 -3.81
C SER A 381 15.97 -16.89 -3.30
N ARG A 382 16.11 -18.02 -3.97
CA ARG A 382 17.12 -19.05 -3.65
C ARG A 382 18.42 -18.75 -4.39
N GLY A 383 19.50 -18.55 -3.62
CA GLY A 383 20.86 -18.62 -4.12
C GLY A 383 21.48 -19.99 -3.84
N GLU A 384 22.76 -20.15 -4.14
CA GLU A 384 23.49 -21.41 -3.92
C GLU A 384 23.72 -21.71 -2.44
N THR A 385 24.10 -20.72 -1.64
CA THR A 385 24.44 -20.87 -0.21
C THR A 385 23.41 -20.27 0.73
N GLU A 386 22.73 -19.22 0.30
CA GLU A 386 21.75 -18.48 1.08
C GLU A 386 20.50 -18.20 0.24
N ALA A 387 19.37 -18.14 0.93
CA ALA A 387 18.12 -17.68 0.38
C ALA A 387 17.67 -16.42 1.11
N LYS A 388 17.21 -15.40 0.36
CA LYS A 388 16.72 -14.14 0.89
C LYS A 388 15.24 -13.99 0.59
N GLY A 389 14.45 -13.67 1.61
CA GLY A 389 13.00 -13.51 1.48
C GLY A 389 12.55 -12.11 1.86
N SER A 390 11.51 -11.64 1.17
CA SER A 390 10.77 -10.43 1.53
C SER A 390 9.30 -10.74 1.64
N GLY A 391 8.68 -10.34 2.74
CA GLY A 391 7.27 -10.61 3.04
C GLY A 391 6.44 -9.35 3.20
N ARG A 392 5.14 -9.54 2.95
CA ARG A 392 4.10 -8.54 3.19
C ARG A 392 2.94 -9.19 3.93
N SER A 393 2.26 -8.40 4.75
CA SER A 393 1.16 -8.86 5.58
C SER A 393 -0.17 -8.20 5.23
N ILE A 394 -1.21 -8.63 5.92
CA ILE A 394 -2.54 -8.03 5.95
C ILE A 394 -2.79 -7.46 7.35
N GLU A 395 -3.68 -6.48 7.44
CA GLU A 395 -4.07 -5.90 8.72
C GLU A 395 -4.57 -6.99 9.70
N GLY A 396 -4.12 -6.92 10.95
CA GLY A 396 -4.46 -7.87 11.99
C GLY A 396 -3.58 -9.12 12.05
N PHE A 397 -2.59 -9.31 11.15
CA PHE A 397 -1.60 -10.38 11.23
C PHE A 397 -0.18 -9.79 11.28
N SER A 398 0.52 -9.98 12.41
CA SER A 398 1.91 -9.58 12.55
C SER A 398 2.84 -10.60 11.88
N LEU A 399 3.34 -10.26 10.69
CA LEU A 399 4.30 -11.10 9.98
C LEU A 399 5.62 -11.21 10.77
N PHE A 400 6.03 -10.12 11.44
CA PHE A 400 7.26 -10.10 12.24
C PHE A 400 7.20 -11.10 13.40
N GLU A 401 6.09 -11.14 14.17
CA GLU A 401 5.93 -12.13 15.25
C GLU A 401 5.92 -13.57 14.72
N ALA A 402 5.27 -13.80 13.58
CA ALA A 402 5.26 -15.11 12.93
C ALA A 402 6.67 -15.54 12.49
N ILE A 403 7.52 -14.61 12.04
CA ILE A 403 8.92 -14.85 11.70
C ILE A 403 9.74 -15.10 12.96
N CYS A 404 9.54 -14.36 14.05
CA CYS A 404 10.21 -14.60 15.34
C CYS A 404 10.00 -16.04 15.83
N ALA A 405 8.80 -16.63 15.64
CA ALA A 405 8.52 -18.03 15.96
C ALA A 405 9.26 -19.05 15.09
N CYS A 406 9.97 -18.58 14.04
CA CYS A 406 10.79 -19.36 13.13
C CYS A 406 12.28 -19.05 13.23
N SER A 407 12.71 -18.25 14.23
CA SER A 407 14.07 -17.67 14.34
C SER A 407 15.20 -18.70 14.27
N ASP A 408 15.00 -19.90 14.79
CA ASP A 408 15.97 -21.00 14.75
C ASP A 408 16.26 -21.57 13.35
N LEU A 409 15.41 -21.26 12.38
CA LEU A 409 15.58 -21.65 10.96
C LEU A 409 16.27 -20.55 10.14
N LEU A 410 16.45 -19.37 10.71
CA LEU A 410 16.90 -18.16 10.01
C LEU A 410 18.35 -17.81 10.37
N ILE A 411 19.07 -17.24 9.40
CA ILE A 411 20.40 -16.65 9.59
C ILE A 411 20.26 -15.21 10.09
N LYS A 412 19.35 -14.45 9.45
CA LYS A 412 19.05 -13.05 9.78
C LYS A 412 17.58 -12.76 9.47
N PHE A 413 16.95 -11.92 10.28
CA PHE A 413 15.62 -11.42 10.00
C PHE A 413 15.42 -10.04 10.62
N GLY A 414 14.42 -9.30 10.09
CA GLY A 414 14.05 -7.98 10.60
C GLY A 414 12.82 -7.45 9.90
N GLY A 415 12.22 -6.42 10.47
CA GLY A 415 11.05 -5.76 9.88
C GLY A 415 10.01 -5.33 10.91
N HIS A 416 8.80 -5.14 10.41
CA HIS A 416 7.64 -4.63 11.12
C HIS A 416 6.44 -5.58 10.92
N PRO A 417 5.31 -5.40 11.65
CA PRO A 417 4.14 -6.26 11.49
C PRO A 417 3.66 -6.44 10.05
N MET A 418 3.74 -5.40 9.21
CA MET A 418 3.23 -5.42 7.83
C MET A 418 4.25 -5.82 6.77
N ALA A 419 5.55 -5.74 7.05
CA ALA A 419 6.60 -6.04 6.09
C ALA A 419 7.87 -6.53 6.82
N ALA A 420 8.46 -7.61 6.32
CA ALA A 420 9.67 -8.17 6.94
C ALA A 420 10.58 -8.84 5.91
N GLY A 421 11.87 -8.88 6.23
CA GLY A 421 12.90 -9.57 5.47
C GLY A 421 13.51 -10.71 6.25
N ILE A 422 13.91 -11.76 5.55
CA ILE A 422 14.61 -12.93 6.13
C ILE A 422 15.80 -13.35 5.28
N THR A 423 16.79 -13.96 5.93
CA THR A 423 17.84 -14.74 5.27
C THR A 423 17.87 -16.10 5.93
N LEU A 424 17.90 -17.16 5.14
CA LEU A 424 17.92 -18.54 5.61
C LEU A 424 18.74 -19.43 4.67
N LYS A 425 19.06 -20.64 5.11
CA LYS A 425 19.65 -21.64 4.24
C LYS A 425 18.59 -22.23 3.30
N PRO A 426 18.90 -22.51 2.01
CA PRO A 426 17.94 -23.07 1.06
C PRO A 426 17.23 -24.35 1.56
N GLU A 427 17.93 -25.23 2.27
CA GLU A 427 17.38 -26.45 2.85
C GLU A 427 16.32 -26.19 3.94
N ASN A 428 16.29 -25.01 4.53
CA ASN A 428 15.34 -24.64 5.59
C ASN A 428 14.01 -24.07 5.04
N ILE A 429 13.89 -23.79 3.74
CA ILE A 429 12.69 -23.14 3.17
C ILE A 429 11.43 -23.93 3.46
N GLU A 430 11.45 -25.25 3.25
CA GLU A 430 10.28 -26.09 3.48
C GLU A 430 9.92 -26.19 4.98
N ALA A 431 10.92 -26.25 5.85
CA ALA A 431 10.72 -26.25 7.30
C ALA A 431 10.13 -24.89 7.76
N PHE A 432 10.61 -23.80 7.20
CA PHE A 432 10.08 -22.45 7.45
C PHE A 432 8.61 -22.33 6.99
N ARG A 433 8.27 -22.78 5.76
CA ARG A 433 6.88 -22.77 5.24
C ARG A 433 5.94 -23.52 6.19
N LYS A 434 6.32 -24.69 6.65
CA LYS A 434 5.49 -25.49 7.58
C LYS A 434 5.37 -24.82 8.95
N ARG A 435 6.46 -24.24 9.47
CA ARG A 435 6.50 -23.61 10.79
C ARG A 435 5.66 -22.34 10.85
N ILE A 436 5.79 -21.45 9.89
CA ILE A 436 5.03 -20.19 9.86
C ILE A 436 3.53 -20.46 9.69
N ASN A 437 3.14 -21.46 8.89
CA ASN A 437 1.75 -21.84 8.73
C ASN A 437 1.18 -22.52 9.99
N ARG A 438 1.99 -23.31 10.72
CA ARG A 438 1.61 -23.84 12.04
C ARG A 438 1.37 -22.73 13.04
N TYR A 439 2.30 -21.76 13.15
CA TYR A 439 2.12 -20.57 13.99
C TYR A 439 0.80 -19.85 13.67
N ALA A 440 0.53 -19.61 12.37
CA ALA A 440 -0.71 -18.97 11.96
C ALA A 440 -1.95 -19.79 12.32
N ALA A 441 -1.89 -21.13 12.27
CA ALA A 441 -3.00 -22.00 12.66
C ALA A 441 -3.26 -21.98 14.18
N GLU A 442 -2.20 -21.92 14.97
CA GLU A 442 -2.28 -21.92 16.45
C GLU A 442 -2.78 -20.58 17.01
N HIS A 443 -2.34 -19.46 16.43
CA HIS A 443 -2.65 -18.12 16.95
C HIS A 443 -3.85 -17.46 16.27
N PHE A 444 -4.19 -17.88 15.06
CA PHE A 444 -5.30 -17.32 14.28
C PHE A 444 -6.24 -18.44 13.83
N PRO A 445 -7.15 -18.93 14.69
CA PRO A 445 -8.17 -19.92 14.30
C PRO A 445 -8.93 -19.51 13.03
N GLN A 446 -9.19 -18.19 12.91
CA GLN A 446 -9.67 -17.55 11.69
C GLN A 446 -8.70 -16.44 11.30
N MET A 447 -8.18 -16.49 10.07
CA MET A 447 -7.32 -15.42 9.56
C MET A 447 -8.07 -14.09 9.47
N PRO A 448 -7.38 -12.97 9.73
CA PRO A 448 -7.96 -11.65 9.49
C PRO A 448 -8.44 -11.50 8.05
N THR A 449 -9.53 -10.80 7.85
CA THR A 449 -10.13 -10.56 6.55
C THR A 449 -9.96 -9.08 6.19
N GLN A 450 -9.54 -8.81 4.96
CA GLN A 450 -9.41 -7.44 4.47
C GLN A 450 -10.76 -6.70 4.53
N THR A 451 -10.72 -5.47 5.02
CA THR A 451 -11.89 -4.60 5.10
C THR A 451 -11.80 -3.49 4.06
N VAL A 452 -12.87 -3.28 3.31
CA VAL A 452 -13.06 -2.10 2.45
C VAL A 452 -13.92 -1.10 3.21
N THR A 453 -13.30 -0.02 3.65
CA THR A 453 -14.01 1.07 4.34
C THR A 453 -14.66 1.98 3.32
N LEU A 454 -15.98 2.15 3.41
CA LEU A 454 -16.75 3.07 2.60
C LEU A 454 -17.04 4.33 3.44
N ASP A 455 -16.72 5.51 2.92
CA ASP A 455 -17.04 6.76 3.61
C ASP A 455 -18.56 6.91 3.72
N CYS A 456 -19.31 6.74 2.64
CA CYS A 456 -20.78 6.71 2.70
C CYS A 456 -21.41 5.98 1.51
N LYS A 457 -22.74 5.78 1.61
CA LYS A 457 -23.56 5.31 0.49
C LYS A 457 -24.03 6.49 -0.35
N LEU A 458 -23.91 6.39 -1.66
CA LEU A 458 -24.41 7.41 -2.59
C LEU A 458 -25.64 6.93 -3.37
N ASN A 459 -26.51 7.89 -3.69
CA ASN A 459 -27.58 7.66 -4.66
C ASN A 459 -26.98 7.85 -6.07
N PRO A 460 -27.07 6.85 -6.97
CA PRO A 460 -26.55 6.97 -8.34
C PRO A 460 -27.09 8.19 -9.10
N ALA A 461 -28.35 8.58 -8.88
CA ALA A 461 -28.98 9.74 -9.51
C ALA A 461 -28.41 11.10 -9.04
N ALA A 462 -27.68 11.14 -7.91
CA ALA A 462 -27.08 12.36 -7.38
C ALA A 462 -25.63 12.56 -7.82
N LEU A 463 -25.02 11.59 -8.50
CA LEU A 463 -23.64 11.69 -8.96
C LEU A 463 -23.50 12.81 -9.99
N SER A 464 -22.52 13.69 -9.79
CA SER A 464 -22.28 14.83 -10.66
C SER A 464 -20.80 15.16 -10.76
N VAL A 465 -20.43 15.90 -11.81
CA VAL A 465 -19.07 16.44 -11.99
C VAL A 465 -18.71 17.36 -10.83
N SER A 466 -19.64 18.22 -10.39
CA SER A 466 -19.40 19.15 -9.27
C SER A 466 -19.11 18.43 -7.95
N MET A 467 -19.73 17.26 -7.72
CA MET A 467 -19.42 16.42 -6.56
C MET A 467 -17.97 15.92 -6.63
N ALA A 468 -17.53 15.43 -7.79
CA ALA A 468 -16.12 14.97 -7.96
C ALA A 468 -15.13 16.14 -7.88
N GLN A 469 -15.47 17.31 -8.45
CA GLN A 469 -14.65 18.50 -8.32
C GLN A 469 -14.52 18.99 -6.88
N SER A 470 -15.56 18.89 -6.06
CA SER A 470 -15.46 19.28 -4.65
C SER A 470 -14.48 18.41 -3.85
N LEU A 471 -14.25 17.15 -4.25
CA LEU A 471 -13.29 16.27 -3.60
C LEU A 471 -11.85 16.75 -3.74
N THR A 472 -11.51 17.48 -4.82
CA THR A 472 -10.14 18.00 -4.99
C THR A 472 -9.73 18.98 -3.90
N GLN A 473 -10.69 19.61 -3.21
CA GLN A 473 -10.41 20.48 -2.07
C GLN A 473 -9.82 19.70 -0.86
N LEU A 474 -10.05 18.37 -0.80
CA LEU A 474 -9.49 17.51 0.24
C LEU A 474 -8.11 16.96 -0.13
N GLU A 475 -7.60 17.20 -1.35
CA GLU A 475 -6.25 16.79 -1.76
C GLU A 475 -5.17 17.57 -0.99
N PRO A 476 -3.96 16.98 -0.83
CA PRO A 476 -3.46 15.71 -1.38
C PRO A 476 -4.03 14.48 -0.65
N PHE A 477 -4.33 13.44 -1.43
CA PHE A 477 -4.72 12.15 -0.89
C PHE A 477 -3.52 11.21 -0.73
N GLY A 478 -3.53 10.40 0.32
CA GLY A 478 -2.49 9.42 0.64
C GLY A 478 -2.68 8.82 2.02
N ASN A 479 -1.59 8.42 2.66
CA ASN A 479 -1.64 7.93 4.04
C ASN A 479 -2.17 9.03 4.97
N GLY A 480 -3.00 8.68 5.95
CA GLY A 480 -3.67 9.65 6.84
C GLY A 480 -4.86 10.39 6.21
N ASN A 481 -4.89 10.56 4.89
CA ASN A 481 -6.01 11.16 4.13
C ASN A 481 -6.31 10.36 2.85
N PRO A 482 -6.86 9.14 2.94
CA PRO A 482 -7.14 8.32 1.77
C PRO A 482 -8.21 8.94 0.87
N GLN A 483 -8.11 8.69 -0.44
CA GLN A 483 -9.17 9.11 -1.39
C GLN A 483 -10.52 8.50 -0.99
N PRO A 484 -11.61 9.29 -0.95
CA PRO A 484 -12.92 8.81 -0.53
C PRO A 484 -13.44 7.64 -1.35
N VAL A 485 -13.97 6.63 -0.67
CA VAL A 485 -14.60 5.45 -1.28
C VAL A 485 -16.08 5.43 -0.95
N PHE A 486 -16.91 5.31 -1.96
CA PHE A 486 -18.36 5.37 -1.86
C PHE A 486 -19.01 4.04 -2.21
N GLY A 487 -20.14 3.72 -1.56
CA GLY A 487 -20.94 2.55 -1.89
C GLY A 487 -22.07 2.86 -2.84
N LEU A 488 -22.15 2.17 -3.97
CA LEU A 488 -23.31 2.12 -4.85
C LEU A 488 -23.94 0.72 -4.74
N PHE A 489 -25.12 0.65 -4.18
CA PHE A 489 -25.73 -0.63 -3.81
C PHE A 489 -26.88 -1.03 -4.73
N ASN A 490 -26.99 -2.33 -5.00
CA ASN A 490 -28.07 -2.94 -5.78
C ASN A 490 -28.20 -2.32 -7.18
N MET A 491 -27.04 -2.19 -7.88
CA MET A 491 -26.97 -1.76 -9.27
C MET A 491 -27.15 -2.95 -10.21
N GLU A 492 -27.88 -2.80 -11.28
CA GLU A 492 -27.99 -3.82 -12.33
C GLU A 492 -26.91 -3.59 -13.40
N LEU A 493 -26.12 -4.61 -13.70
CA LEU A 493 -25.10 -4.56 -14.74
C LEU A 493 -25.78 -4.69 -16.12
N SER A 494 -25.88 -3.60 -16.87
CA SER A 494 -26.55 -3.60 -18.17
C SER A 494 -25.62 -3.79 -19.37
N ASN A 495 -24.33 -3.43 -19.23
CA ASN A 495 -23.34 -3.65 -20.28
C ASN A 495 -21.91 -3.73 -19.75
N VAL A 496 -21.04 -4.48 -20.46
CA VAL A 496 -19.60 -4.60 -20.22
C VAL A 496 -18.86 -4.37 -21.53
N THR A 497 -18.00 -3.37 -21.58
CA THR A 497 -17.22 -3.04 -22.78
C THR A 497 -15.72 -3.07 -22.47
N PRO A 498 -14.92 -3.93 -23.11
CA PRO A 498 -13.46 -3.87 -23.02
C PRO A 498 -12.91 -2.56 -23.57
N VAL A 499 -11.93 -1.97 -22.91
CA VAL A 499 -11.24 -0.74 -23.31
C VAL A 499 -9.73 -0.85 -23.06
N GLY A 500 -8.94 0.04 -23.66
CA GLY A 500 -7.49 0.02 -23.47
C GLY A 500 -6.83 -1.27 -23.97
N GLY A 501 -7.17 -1.73 -25.17
CA GLY A 501 -6.64 -2.99 -25.71
C GLY A 501 -7.12 -4.25 -24.97
N GLY A 502 -8.21 -4.15 -24.21
CA GLY A 502 -8.78 -5.27 -23.44
C GLY A 502 -8.25 -5.42 -22.02
N GLY A 503 -7.32 -4.57 -21.59
CA GLY A 503 -6.77 -4.60 -20.23
C GLY A 503 -7.65 -3.93 -19.16
N HIS A 504 -8.75 -3.30 -19.55
CA HIS A 504 -9.68 -2.60 -18.66
C HIS A 504 -11.12 -2.81 -19.10
N LEU A 505 -12.08 -2.60 -18.19
CA LEU A 505 -13.50 -2.73 -18.46
C LEU A 505 -14.23 -1.41 -18.20
N ARG A 506 -15.16 -1.08 -19.09
CA ARG A 506 -16.17 -0.05 -18.91
C ARG A 506 -17.50 -0.74 -18.65
N LEU A 507 -18.05 -0.51 -17.46
CA LEU A 507 -19.29 -1.10 -16.98
C LEU A 507 -20.43 -0.06 -17.11
N THR A 508 -21.56 -0.44 -17.69
CA THR A 508 -22.80 0.35 -17.62
C THR A 508 -23.70 -0.26 -16.56
N LEU A 509 -24.18 0.56 -15.65
CA LEU A 509 -24.90 0.15 -14.45
C LEU A 509 -26.19 0.97 -14.32
N GLU A 510 -27.28 0.31 -13.96
CA GLU A 510 -28.59 0.94 -13.90
C GLU A 510 -29.27 0.73 -12.54
N LYS A 511 -29.99 1.76 -12.06
CA LYS A 511 -30.85 1.65 -10.88
C LYS A 511 -31.91 2.75 -10.89
N ASN A 512 -33.20 2.37 -10.81
CA ASN A 512 -34.32 3.29 -10.71
C ASN A 512 -34.30 4.40 -11.79
N GLY A 513 -33.91 4.06 -13.02
CA GLY A 513 -33.81 5.01 -14.14
C GLY A 513 -32.50 5.81 -14.19
N ALA A 514 -31.65 5.76 -13.18
CA ALA A 514 -30.32 6.33 -13.25
C ALA A 514 -29.35 5.35 -13.93
N VAL A 515 -28.60 5.85 -14.93
CA VAL A 515 -27.58 5.09 -15.66
C VAL A 515 -26.23 5.72 -15.35
N ILE A 516 -25.26 4.90 -14.92
CA ILE A 516 -23.90 5.34 -14.69
C ILE A 516 -22.92 4.49 -15.48
N THR A 517 -21.80 5.11 -15.85
CA THR A 517 -20.66 4.41 -16.43
C THR A 517 -19.53 4.39 -15.43
N ALA A 518 -18.99 3.18 -15.14
CA ALA A 518 -17.88 3.00 -14.22
C ALA A 518 -16.73 2.27 -14.91
N MET A 519 -15.50 2.62 -14.51
CA MET A 519 -14.27 2.03 -15.02
C MET A 519 -13.72 1.00 -14.04
N ARG A 520 -13.45 -0.20 -14.51
CA ARG A 520 -12.70 -1.21 -13.78
C ARG A 520 -11.35 -1.39 -14.46
N PHE A 521 -10.30 -0.84 -13.86
CA PHE A 521 -8.94 -0.92 -14.39
C PHE A 521 -8.30 -2.28 -14.10
N ASN A 522 -7.31 -2.67 -14.91
CA ASN A 522 -6.49 -3.88 -14.77
C ASN A 522 -7.33 -5.16 -14.56
N THR A 523 -8.39 -5.29 -15.35
CA THR A 523 -9.28 -6.46 -15.33
C THR A 523 -9.67 -6.80 -16.75
N LYS A 524 -9.44 -8.04 -17.15
CA LYS A 524 -9.84 -8.56 -18.45
C LYS A 524 -11.28 -9.06 -18.42
N PRO A 525 -11.97 -9.16 -19.56
CA PRO A 525 -13.35 -9.66 -19.61
C PRO A 525 -13.54 -11.05 -18.98
N GLU A 526 -12.61 -11.96 -19.19
CA GLU A 526 -12.63 -13.32 -18.65
C GLU A 526 -12.42 -13.40 -17.12
N GLU A 527 -11.86 -12.34 -16.52
CA GLU A 527 -11.65 -12.24 -15.08
C GLU A 527 -12.88 -11.69 -14.34
N LEU A 528 -13.89 -11.17 -15.08
CA LEU A 528 -15.09 -10.59 -14.48
C LEU A 528 -16.13 -11.67 -14.18
N PRO A 529 -16.42 -11.99 -12.89
CA PRO A 529 -17.36 -13.05 -12.55
C PRO A 529 -18.84 -12.65 -12.70
N TYR A 530 -19.12 -11.40 -13.10
CA TYR A 530 -20.48 -10.84 -13.21
C TYR A 530 -20.95 -10.84 -14.67
N HIS A 531 -22.26 -11.08 -14.88
CA HIS A 531 -22.88 -11.08 -16.19
C HIS A 531 -23.93 -9.96 -16.28
N ILE A 532 -24.31 -9.61 -17.51
CA ILE A 532 -25.39 -8.66 -17.77
C ILE A 532 -26.68 -9.17 -17.11
N GLY A 533 -27.38 -8.27 -16.40
CA GLY A 533 -28.57 -8.56 -15.59
C GLY A 533 -28.28 -8.87 -14.11
N ASP A 534 -27.03 -9.09 -13.72
CA ASP A 534 -26.70 -9.29 -12.30
C ASP A 534 -26.89 -8.01 -11.49
N LYS A 535 -27.38 -8.17 -10.27
CA LYS A 535 -27.43 -7.09 -9.28
C LYS A 535 -26.20 -7.13 -8.40
N ILE A 536 -25.45 -6.03 -8.43
CA ILE A 536 -24.15 -5.92 -7.78
C ILE A 536 -24.05 -4.67 -6.91
N ASP A 537 -23.26 -4.76 -5.86
CA ASP A 537 -22.83 -3.64 -5.05
C ASP A 537 -21.40 -3.26 -5.49
N LEU A 538 -21.13 -1.96 -5.56
CA LEU A 538 -19.82 -1.42 -5.96
C LEU A 538 -19.27 -0.49 -4.89
N ALA A 539 -17.98 -0.65 -4.60
CA ALA A 539 -17.16 0.33 -3.92
C ALA A 539 -16.45 1.17 -4.98
N VAL A 540 -16.70 2.46 -5.00
CA VAL A 540 -16.22 3.35 -6.08
C VAL A 540 -15.53 4.58 -5.54
N GLN A 541 -14.61 5.13 -6.34
CA GLN A 541 -14.05 6.46 -6.20
C GLN A 541 -14.59 7.36 -7.31
N LEU A 542 -14.67 8.66 -7.04
CA LEU A 542 -15.11 9.66 -7.99
C LEU A 542 -13.96 10.57 -8.35
N GLU A 543 -13.75 10.81 -9.64
CA GLU A 543 -12.78 11.77 -10.16
C GLU A 543 -13.43 12.70 -11.18
N ALA A 544 -13.05 13.96 -11.14
CA ALA A 544 -13.32 14.89 -12.23
C ALA A 544 -12.14 14.83 -13.20
N ARG A 545 -12.38 14.38 -14.44
CA ARG A 545 -11.37 14.33 -15.48
C ARG A 545 -11.78 15.23 -16.64
N GLU A 546 -10.81 15.84 -17.27
CA GLU A 546 -11.07 16.57 -18.50
C GLU A 546 -11.16 15.61 -19.69
N PHE A 547 -12.25 15.71 -20.45
CA PHE A 547 -12.43 14.99 -21.69
C PHE A 547 -12.81 15.96 -22.81
N ARG A 548 -11.96 16.11 -23.80
CA ARG A 548 -12.12 17.05 -24.93
C ARG A 548 -12.37 18.50 -24.47
N GLY A 549 -11.63 18.97 -23.45
CA GLY A 549 -11.75 20.32 -22.92
C GLY A 549 -12.98 20.55 -22.02
N GLN A 550 -13.70 19.47 -21.65
CA GLN A 550 -14.85 19.56 -20.74
C GLN A 550 -14.65 18.66 -19.52
N PRO A 551 -14.97 19.14 -18.31
CA PRO A 551 -14.90 18.32 -17.12
C PRO A 551 -15.98 17.22 -17.19
N SER A 552 -15.57 15.99 -16.91
CA SER A 552 -16.43 14.80 -16.91
C SER A 552 -16.26 13.99 -15.64
N LEU A 553 -17.34 13.38 -15.16
CA LEU A 553 -17.31 12.46 -14.03
C LEU A 553 -16.75 11.10 -14.47
N THR A 554 -15.70 10.66 -13.79
CA THR A 554 -15.19 9.29 -13.89
C THR A 554 -15.49 8.55 -12.59
N VAL A 555 -16.23 7.44 -12.67
CA VAL A 555 -16.50 6.54 -11.56
C VAL A 555 -15.53 5.37 -11.66
N ILE A 556 -14.68 5.18 -10.66
CA ILE A 556 -13.64 4.13 -10.66
C ILE A 556 -14.05 3.03 -9.68
N VAL A 557 -14.16 1.81 -10.17
CA VAL A 557 -14.51 0.65 -9.33
C VAL A 557 -13.28 0.14 -8.60
N ARG A 558 -13.36 0.11 -7.27
CA ARG A 558 -12.32 -0.43 -6.39
C ARG A 558 -12.62 -1.86 -5.97
N ASP A 559 -13.88 -2.16 -5.66
CA ASP A 559 -14.32 -3.50 -5.32
C ASP A 559 -15.77 -3.73 -5.75
N MET A 560 -16.17 -4.99 -5.91
CA MET A 560 -17.51 -5.41 -6.36
C MET A 560 -17.93 -6.68 -5.66
N LYS A 561 -19.24 -6.80 -5.39
CA LYS A 561 -19.85 -8.04 -4.91
C LYS A 561 -21.29 -8.18 -5.37
N PHE A 562 -21.82 -9.39 -5.40
CA PHE A 562 -23.25 -9.60 -5.63
C PHE A 562 -24.08 -8.93 -4.53
N ALA A 563 -25.12 -8.20 -4.89
CA ALA A 563 -25.96 -7.49 -3.93
C ALA A 563 -26.69 -8.42 -2.95
N ALA A 564 -26.92 -9.65 -3.38
CA ALA A 564 -27.52 -10.72 -2.57
C ALA A 564 -26.49 -11.51 -1.73
N PHE A 565 -25.18 -11.23 -1.85
CA PHE A 565 -24.16 -11.95 -1.13
C PHE A 565 -23.82 -11.28 0.21
N ASN A 566 -24.03 -11.98 1.32
CA ASN A 566 -23.66 -11.50 2.64
C ASN A 566 -22.26 -12.00 3.01
N THR A 567 -21.27 -11.15 2.84
CA THR A 567 -19.85 -11.50 3.05
C THR A 567 -19.58 -11.96 4.47
N GLU A 568 -20.13 -11.31 5.50
CA GLU A 568 -19.87 -11.66 6.90
C GLU A 568 -20.42 -13.05 7.24
N LYS A 569 -21.65 -13.34 6.84
CA LYS A 569 -22.23 -14.69 7.03
C LYS A 569 -21.44 -15.76 6.29
N ASN A 570 -20.93 -15.43 5.10
CA ASN A 570 -20.13 -16.36 4.32
C ASN A 570 -18.75 -16.62 4.94
N ILE A 571 -18.04 -15.61 5.41
CA ILE A 571 -16.79 -15.76 6.14
C ILE A 571 -16.99 -16.63 7.39
N ALA A 572 -18.02 -16.34 8.19
CA ALA A 572 -18.32 -17.12 9.39
C ALA A 572 -18.67 -18.57 9.08
N SER A 573 -19.47 -18.81 8.03
CA SER A 573 -19.86 -20.18 7.65
C SER A 573 -18.70 -20.99 7.08
N LEU A 574 -17.81 -20.37 6.31
CA LEU A 574 -16.60 -21.02 5.81
C LEU A 574 -15.64 -21.38 6.96
N ALA A 575 -15.45 -20.48 7.92
CA ALA A 575 -14.65 -20.78 9.11
C ALA A 575 -15.21 -21.98 9.90
N SER A 576 -16.54 -22.03 10.08
CA SER A 576 -17.20 -23.18 10.71
C SER A 576 -17.02 -24.47 9.88
N PHE A 577 -17.09 -24.38 8.55
CA PHE A 577 -16.88 -25.51 7.65
C PHE A 577 -15.45 -26.03 7.70
N GLU A 578 -14.45 -25.14 7.71
CA GLU A 578 -13.05 -25.52 7.86
C GLU A 578 -12.74 -26.21 9.20
N LYS A 579 -13.31 -25.69 10.32
CA LYS A 579 -13.21 -26.34 11.63
C LYS A 579 -13.73 -27.78 11.56
N TRP A 580 -14.89 -27.95 10.93
CA TRP A 580 -15.49 -29.28 10.78
C TRP A 580 -14.62 -30.21 9.95
N GLN A 581 -14.07 -29.76 8.85
CA GLN A 581 -13.15 -30.54 8.00
C GLN A 581 -11.88 -30.99 8.74
N ARG A 582 -11.40 -30.14 9.68
CA ARG A 582 -10.25 -30.50 10.54
C ARG A 582 -10.60 -31.42 11.70
N GLY A 583 -11.87 -31.81 11.86
CA GLY A 583 -12.34 -32.66 12.97
C GLY A 583 -12.38 -31.93 14.32
N GLU A 584 -12.40 -30.59 14.33
CA GLU A 584 -12.52 -29.80 15.54
C GLU A 584 -13.95 -29.87 16.12
N VAL A 585 -14.08 -29.66 17.43
CA VAL A 585 -15.40 -29.60 18.10
C VAL A 585 -16.15 -28.35 17.67
N LEU A 586 -17.31 -28.52 17.07
CA LEU A 586 -18.19 -27.43 16.66
C LEU A 586 -19.05 -26.94 17.81
N SER A 587 -19.13 -25.61 17.97
CA SER A 587 -20.14 -24.97 18.83
C SER A 587 -21.55 -25.17 18.26
N ALA A 588 -22.59 -24.93 19.08
CA ALA A 588 -23.98 -24.94 18.61
C ALA A 588 -24.20 -23.89 17.48
N GLU A 589 -23.49 -22.77 17.54
CA GLU A 589 -23.55 -21.73 16.53
C GLU A 589 -22.87 -22.18 15.21
N ASP A 590 -21.69 -22.83 15.29
CA ASP A 590 -21.02 -23.41 14.11
C ASP A 590 -21.92 -24.44 13.41
N LYS A 591 -22.54 -25.34 14.20
CA LYS A 591 -23.47 -26.35 13.67
C LYS A 591 -24.67 -25.70 12.97
N ASN A 592 -25.27 -24.67 13.59
CA ASN A 592 -26.41 -23.96 13.00
C ASN A 592 -26.04 -23.23 11.69
N ARG A 593 -24.83 -22.70 11.59
CA ARG A 593 -24.33 -22.06 10.35
C ARG A 593 -24.15 -23.06 9.20
N LEU A 594 -23.90 -24.33 9.51
CA LEU A 594 -23.61 -25.37 8.53
C LEU A 594 -24.81 -26.29 8.23
N TYR A 595 -25.85 -26.28 9.05
CA TYR A 595 -26.98 -27.21 8.92
C TYR A 595 -27.96 -26.75 7.84
N PRO A 596 -28.01 -27.38 6.65
CA PRO A 596 -28.99 -27.06 5.62
C PRO A 596 -30.30 -27.76 5.96
N ASP A 597 -31.37 -27.00 6.15
CA ASP A 597 -32.69 -27.54 6.32
C ASP A 597 -33.22 -28.18 5.03
N ARG A 598 -34.37 -28.85 5.14
CA ARG A 598 -34.98 -29.53 3.98
C ARG A 598 -35.34 -28.62 2.82
N ALA A 599 -35.74 -27.37 3.13
CA ALA A 599 -36.09 -26.38 2.11
C ALA A 599 -34.83 -25.90 1.38
N CYS A 600 -33.75 -25.65 2.12
CA CYS A 600 -32.44 -25.29 1.60
C CYS A 600 -31.89 -26.41 0.68
N LEU A 601 -31.86 -27.66 1.13
CA LEU A 601 -31.44 -28.82 0.32
C LEU A 601 -32.25 -28.93 -0.98
N ALA A 602 -33.59 -28.83 -0.88
CA ALA A 602 -34.47 -28.90 -2.07
C ALA A 602 -34.24 -27.75 -3.05
N ALA A 603 -33.94 -26.53 -2.57
CA ALA A 603 -33.62 -25.39 -3.41
C ALA A 603 -32.31 -25.59 -4.15
N ILE A 604 -31.23 -25.98 -3.42
CA ILE A 604 -29.91 -26.22 -4.02
C ILE A 604 -29.99 -27.36 -5.05
N TYR A 605 -30.64 -28.50 -4.71
CA TYR A 605 -30.74 -29.63 -5.64
C TYR A 605 -31.49 -29.28 -6.93
N ARG A 606 -32.55 -28.45 -6.85
CA ARG A 606 -33.25 -27.93 -8.04
C ARG A 606 -32.37 -27.05 -8.91
N ALA A 607 -31.56 -26.18 -8.28
CA ALA A 607 -30.66 -25.29 -9.00
C ALA A 607 -29.49 -26.06 -9.64
N LEU A 608 -28.98 -27.11 -9.00
CA LEU A 608 -27.94 -27.98 -9.58
C LEU A 608 -28.36 -28.59 -10.91
N ARG A 609 -29.67 -28.82 -11.15
CA ARG A 609 -30.17 -29.30 -12.44
C ARG A 609 -29.88 -28.34 -13.59
N THR A 610 -29.84 -27.03 -13.33
CA THR A 610 -29.62 -26.02 -14.38
C THR A 610 -28.14 -25.90 -14.76
N VAL A 611 -27.23 -26.33 -13.88
CA VAL A 611 -25.77 -26.27 -14.05
C VAL A 611 -25.13 -27.67 -14.14
N ASN A 612 -25.93 -28.72 -14.32
CA ASN A 612 -25.50 -30.11 -14.30
C ASN A 612 -24.29 -30.34 -15.25
N GLY A 613 -23.18 -30.82 -14.71
CA GLY A 613 -21.92 -31.09 -15.43
C GLY A 613 -21.19 -29.85 -15.94
N LYS A 614 -21.61 -28.64 -15.56
CA LYS A 614 -20.96 -27.40 -15.96
C LYS A 614 -20.13 -26.81 -14.81
N GLU A 615 -18.95 -26.34 -15.14
CA GLU A 615 -18.17 -25.54 -14.21
C GLU A 615 -18.91 -24.22 -13.89
N THR A 616 -19.08 -23.94 -12.61
CA THR A 616 -19.92 -22.83 -12.13
C THR A 616 -19.23 -22.12 -10.98
N ASP A 617 -19.24 -20.78 -10.99
CA ASP A 617 -18.75 -19.96 -9.87
C ASP A 617 -19.59 -20.15 -8.62
N GLN A 618 -18.94 -20.45 -7.48
CA GLN A 618 -19.61 -20.78 -6.21
C GLN A 618 -20.40 -19.60 -5.65
N VAL A 619 -19.85 -18.38 -5.71
CA VAL A 619 -20.50 -17.17 -5.16
C VAL A 619 -21.70 -16.78 -6.00
N ARG A 620 -21.55 -16.80 -7.31
CA ARG A 620 -22.66 -16.58 -8.23
C ARG A 620 -23.80 -17.59 -7.95
N PHE A 621 -23.47 -18.88 -7.81
CA PHE A 621 -24.44 -19.91 -7.53
C PHE A 621 -25.16 -19.69 -6.19
N VAL A 622 -24.41 -19.35 -5.13
CA VAL A 622 -24.97 -19.09 -3.79
C VAL A 622 -25.80 -17.80 -3.78
N SER A 623 -25.37 -16.75 -4.49
CA SER A 623 -26.04 -15.45 -4.50
C SER A 623 -27.46 -15.48 -5.06
N GLN A 624 -27.81 -16.44 -5.92
CA GLN A 624 -29.17 -16.58 -6.48
C GLN A 624 -30.23 -16.91 -5.43
N PHE A 625 -29.81 -17.44 -4.25
CA PHE A 625 -30.74 -17.84 -3.16
C PHE A 625 -30.95 -16.73 -2.12
N GLY A 626 -30.30 -15.57 -2.29
CA GLY A 626 -30.39 -14.45 -1.35
C GLY A 626 -29.39 -14.50 -0.20
N LYS A 627 -29.49 -13.52 0.70
CA LYS A 627 -28.49 -13.21 1.74
C LYS A 627 -28.33 -14.26 2.86
N ASP A 628 -29.23 -15.21 2.97
CA ASP A 628 -29.20 -16.23 4.00
C ASP A 628 -28.53 -17.53 3.54
N MET A 629 -28.39 -17.73 2.26
CA MET A 629 -27.58 -18.82 1.71
C MET A 629 -26.10 -18.48 1.83
N THR A 630 -25.34 -19.43 2.36
CA THR A 630 -23.90 -19.27 2.54
C THR A 630 -23.11 -20.38 1.84
N LEU A 631 -21.82 -20.09 1.56
CA LEU A 631 -20.90 -21.08 0.99
C LEU A 631 -20.72 -22.30 1.90
N GLY A 632 -20.72 -22.12 3.23
CA GLY A 632 -20.66 -23.24 4.18
C GLY A 632 -21.88 -24.15 4.08
N LEU A 633 -23.10 -23.58 4.05
CA LEU A 633 -24.33 -24.33 3.83
C LEU A 633 -24.32 -25.04 2.47
N PHE A 634 -23.89 -24.38 1.41
CA PHE A 634 -23.80 -24.95 0.07
C PHE A 634 -22.83 -26.14 0.02
N LYS A 635 -21.60 -25.98 0.58
CA LYS A 635 -20.61 -27.06 0.63
C LYS A 635 -21.11 -28.23 1.46
N THR A 636 -21.78 -27.96 2.59
CA THR A 636 -22.41 -29.02 3.39
C THR A 636 -23.51 -29.75 2.61
N ALA A 637 -24.32 -29.01 1.86
CA ALA A 637 -25.38 -29.63 1.03
C ALA A 637 -24.79 -30.55 -0.06
N LEU A 638 -23.69 -30.15 -0.70
CA LEU A 638 -22.99 -30.98 -1.68
C LEU A 638 -22.51 -32.28 -1.03
N LEU A 639 -21.90 -32.22 0.15
CA LEU A 639 -21.47 -33.41 0.89
C LEU A 639 -22.65 -34.36 1.22
N VAL A 640 -23.80 -33.79 1.63
CA VAL A 640 -25.04 -34.57 1.85
C VAL A 640 -25.51 -35.29 0.58
N PHE A 641 -25.47 -34.58 -0.55
CA PHE A 641 -25.90 -35.17 -1.83
C PHE A 641 -24.93 -36.24 -2.34
N GLU A 642 -23.62 -36.04 -2.19
CA GLU A 642 -22.60 -37.03 -2.55
C GLU A 642 -22.76 -38.33 -1.71
N GLU A 643 -22.83 -38.17 -0.37
CA GLU A 643 -23.00 -39.26 0.54
C GLU A 643 -24.29 -40.08 0.26
N ARG A 644 -25.34 -39.40 -0.20
CA ARG A 644 -26.61 -40.03 -0.55
C ARG A 644 -26.67 -40.54 -2.00
N GLY A 645 -25.56 -40.44 -2.76
CA GLY A 645 -25.46 -40.89 -4.14
C GLY A 645 -26.35 -40.12 -5.12
N LEU A 646 -26.62 -38.84 -4.83
CA LEU A 646 -27.47 -37.98 -5.65
C LEU A 646 -26.68 -37.10 -6.61
N VAL A 647 -25.44 -36.76 -6.26
CA VAL A 647 -24.55 -35.87 -7.00
C VAL A 647 -23.12 -36.41 -6.89
N HIS A 648 -22.35 -36.26 -7.94
CA HIS A 648 -20.90 -36.25 -7.91
C HIS A 648 -20.42 -34.84 -8.07
N SER A 649 -19.62 -34.30 -7.12
CA SER A 649 -19.14 -32.93 -7.19
C SER A 649 -17.62 -32.83 -7.05
N GLU A 650 -17.05 -31.89 -7.80
CA GLU A 650 -15.67 -31.48 -7.68
C GLU A 650 -15.66 -29.97 -7.36
N ILE A 651 -14.97 -29.59 -6.29
CA ILE A 651 -14.86 -28.19 -5.87
C ILE A 651 -13.41 -27.75 -6.12
N ALA A 652 -13.25 -26.80 -7.04
CA ALA A 652 -12.04 -26.00 -7.23
C ALA A 652 -12.10 -24.76 -6.33
N ASP A 653 -11.07 -23.90 -6.34
CA ASP A 653 -10.97 -22.76 -5.42
C ASP A 653 -12.22 -21.86 -5.43
N ASP A 654 -12.63 -21.38 -6.60
CA ASP A 654 -13.76 -20.45 -6.77
C ASP A 654 -14.93 -21.08 -7.53
N THR A 655 -14.73 -22.22 -8.17
CA THR A 655 -15.73 -22.92 -8.99
C THR A 655 -16.08 -24.29 -8.42
N PHE A 656 -17.14 -24.85 -8.93
CA PHE A 656 -17.52 -26.24 -8.69
C PHE A 656 -18.14 -26.85 -9.96
N THR A 657 -17.99 -28.16 -10.09
CA THR A 657 -18.75 -28.96 -11.07
C THR A 657 -19.58 -29.98 -10.31
N ALA A 658 -20.85 -30.07 -10.61
CA ALA A 658 -21.74 -31.04 -9.99
C ALA A 658 -22.53 -31.81 -11.06
N THR A 659 -22.38 -33.14 -11.07
CA THR A 659 -23.09 -34.06 -11.98
C THR A 659 -24.14 -34.83 -11.21
N LEU A 660 -25.37 -34.74 -11.66
CA LEU A 660 -26.50 -35.44 -11.05
C LEU A 660 -26.44 -36.94 -11.38
N ILE A 661 -26.67 -37.76 -10.38
CA ILE A 661 -26.73 -39.22 -10.51
C ILE A 661 -28.19 -39.65 -10.62
N GLU A 662 -28.51 -40.43 -11.66
CA GLU A 662 -29.86 -41.02 -11.79
C GLU A 662 -30.11 -42.06 -10.73
N THR A 663 -31.17 -41.86 -9.95
CA THR A 663 -31.58 -42.79 -8.89
C THR A 663 -32.90 -43.49 -9.21
N SER A 664 -33.01 -44.78 -8.96
CA SER A 664 -34.21 -45.55 -9.26
C SER A 664 -35.38 -45.37 -8.27
N GLY A 665 -35.25 -44.42 -7.31
CA GLY A 665 -36.25 -44.20 -6.27
C GLY A 665 -36.06 -42.95 -5.45
N LYS A 666 -36.92 -42.70 -4.45
CA LYS A 666 -36.79 -41.60 -3.49
C LYS A 666 -35.70 -41.92 -2.47
N THR A 667 -34.71 -41.03 -2.38
CA THR A 667 -33.64 -41.11 -1.39
C THR A 667 -34.03 -40.36 -0.11
N ASP A 668 -33.94 -40.98 1.03
CA ASP A 668 -34.18 -40.36 2.34
C ASP A 668 -32.91 -39.57 2.78
N ILE A 669 -32.95 -38.27 2.63
CA ILE A 669 -31.84 -37.34 2.95
C ILE A 669 -31.67 -37.21 4.47
N THR A 670 -32.74 -37.44 5.28
CA THR A 670 -32.68 -37.24 6.75
C THR A 670 -31.76 -38.22 7.47
N ARG A 671 -31.39 -39.32 6.81
CA ARG A 671 -30.44 -40.32 7.33
C ARG A 671 -28.97 -40.04 6.93
N SER A 672 -28.67 -38.85 6.46
CA SER A 672 -27.29 -38.48 6.17
C SER A 672 -26.47 -38.39 7.44
N PRO A 673 -25.35 -39.14 7.60
CA PRO A 673 -24.39 -38.95 8.67
C PRO A 673 -23.89 -37.54 8.80
N VAL A 674 -23.71 -36.83 7.69
CA VAL A 674 -23.35 -35.39 7.65
C VAL A 674 -24.38 -34.57 8.41
N LEU A 675 -25.68 -34.72 8.12
CA LEU A 675 -26.73 -33.98 8.82
C LEU A 675 -26.86 -34.40 10.30
N LEU A 676 -26.68 -35.68 10.61
CA LEU A 676 -26.74 -36.18 11.98
C LEU A 676 -25.58 -35.67 12.84
N ALA A 677 -24.40 -35.48 12.26
CA ALA A 677 -23.23 -34.88 12.96
C ALA A 677 -23.42 -33.39 13.28
N LEU A 678 -24.26 -32.71 12.52
CA LEU A 678 -24.54 -31.27 12.68
C LEU A 678 -25.78 -31.00 13.57
N GLN A 679 -26.58 -31.98 13.88
CA GLN A 679 -27.66 -31.89 14.87
C GLN A 679 -27.10 -31.92 16.30
#